data_1a385e9892bc9c9dd1fe7c4e111788e4
#
_entry.id   1a385e9892bc9c9dd1fe7c4e111788e4
#
_cell.length_a   1.000
_cell.length_b   1.000
_cell.length_c   1.000
_cell.angle_alpha   90.00
_cell.angle_beta   90.00
_cell.angle_gamma   90.00
#
_symmetry.space_group_name_H-M   'P 1'
#
loop_
_entity.id
_entity.type
_entity.pdbx_description
1 polymer ?
#
loop_
_entity_poly.entity_id
_entity_poly.type
_entity_poly.pdbx_seq_one_letter_code
_entity_poly.pdbx_strand_id
1 'polypeptide(L)'
;MKRYTFVGGLFLLALAVRLWRLTTHSLWFDETMSLFWAGQPVARIWEVGLHLVEDKHPPLYYSLLHGWMGLFGSSDAAVRSLGSLLGALAVLPACGMGYLLGDRRSGALAGLLVALNPFLVWYSQEVRMFMPAATFALFGLYGLLRSLLSPQSSALSPRPAALRLGWWALALLGLVGAVYSYLFSAFLLPVAALWLLVLWLWMMRQGQSLGAWRFFLCGAFVLALAGALIAPLLWAAWRVSGGESLPGRMFGGMAEALARLAAAYTLHRGPWGEGAVHTAQVGAGLLTLLGLLLPLRGRASTGFSHSQMGYLGALGRPLLALYLFLPLFVGGLLQSRDRTIFDEPRYFTFLVPAFCLLWGRALAALWQRVRLLGWVALAAVLAVHLVALSHLWLPQNLREDWRTAAAYVETHAGANDAVLVHVDYVRIPFQRYFGGPQPVFFPFTERLNDPAQVEPPLLGLLPFDSVWLVQSHTQEFDPHHLVERWLAERFPLATEQYPAGITVKRFLTRYRLPELPPDVPRLDAACGPHITLAGCAVDDERTPATDERSHPPSAWVHVRLYWRTEAKPPADYTATVRMVDGLGQVWGERLYREQETLRVWPTSRWEPGEIVRQEVDVNLNPITPPGEYRIVAGLADAAGQPVGSEVICGAVQVVK
;
A
#
# COMPACT_ATOMS: atom_id res chain seq x y z
N MET A 1 -8.47 24.60 -30.71
CA MET A 1 -7.95 25.15 -29.46
C MET A 1 -8.77 24.66 -28.24
N LYS A 2 -10.02 25.05 -28.01
CA LYS A 2 -10.81 24.73 -26.77
C LYS A 2 -10.82 23.24 -26.32
N ARG A 3 -10.70 22.28 -27.25
CA ARG A 3 -10.70 20.84 -26.91
C ARG A 3 -9.40 20.37 -26.28
N TYR A 4 -8.25 20.79 -26.82
CA TYR A 4 -6.94 20.42 -26.28
C TYR A 4 -6.70 21.08 -24.94
N THR A 5 -7.15 22.33 -24.75
CA THR A 5 -7.07 23.05 -23.48
C THR A 5 -7.84 22.30 -22.37
N PHE A 6 -9.05 21.80 -22.68
CA PHE A 6 -9.86 21.04 -21.70
C PHE A 6 -9.18 19.71 -21.30
N VAL A 7 -8.70 18.93 -22.27
CA VAL A 7 -8.01 17.65 -21.98
C VAL A 7 -6.71 17.90 -21.23
N GLY A 8 -5.97 18.97 -21.59
CA GLY A 8 -4.80 19.42 -20.83
C GLY A 8 -5.14 19.81 -19.39
N GLY A 9 -6.25 20.50 -19.19
CA GLY A 9 -6.73 20.81 -17.83
C GLY A 9 -7.07 19.58 -16.99
N LEU A 10 -7.70 18.56 -17.59
CA LEU A 10 -7.96 17.29 -16.91
C LEU A 10 -6.68 16.52 -16.58
N PHE A 11 -5.70 16.54 -17.48
CA PHE A 11 -4.38 15.95 -17.22
C PHE A 11 -3.69 16.65 -16.04
N LEU A 12 -3.67 17.98 -16.01
CA LEU A 12 -3.08 18.74 -14.92
C LEU A 12 -3.80 18.52 -13.59
N LEU A 13 -5.14 18.44 -13.60
CA LEU A 13 -5.94 18.06 -12.43
C LEU A 13 -5.55 16.66 -11.94
N ALA A 14 -5.47 15.69 -12.84
CA ALA A 14 -5.09 14.32 -12.50
C ALA A 14 -3.68 14.23 -11.92
N LEU A 15 -2.74 15.00 -12.46
CA LEU A 15 -1.37 15.07 -11.96
C LEU A 15 -1.33 15.73 -10.57
N ALA A 16 -2.01 16.86 -10.39
CA ALA A 16 -2.07 17.57 -9.12
C ALA A 16 -2.62 16.68 -7.98
N VAL A 17 -3.74 15.97 -8.22
CA VAL A 17 -4.34 15.06 -7.24
C VAL A 17 -3.38 13.91 -6.90
N ARG A 18 -2.62 13.38 -7.88
CA ARG A 18 -1.69 12.26 -7.67
C ARG A 18 -0.38 12.67 -7.01
N LEU A 19 0.02 13.93 -7.12
CA LEU A 19 1.19 14.47 -6.42
C LEU A 19 0.83 14.98 -5.01
N TRP A 20 -0.46 15.16 -4.71
CA TRP A 20 -0.90 15.63 -3.41
C TRP A 20 -0.63 14.58 -2.34
N ARG A 21 0.01 14.98 -1.24
CA ARG A 21 0.35 14.14 -0.09
C ARG A 21 1.10 12.84 -0.45
N LEU A 22 1.96 12.89 -1.47
CA LEU A 22 2.63 11.73 -2.03
C LEU A 22 3.51 10.96 -1.03
N THR A 23 4.01 11.62 0.01
CA THR A 23 4.92 11.07 1.02
C THR A 23 4.26 10.87 2.39
N THR A 24 2.94 11.02 2.51
CA THR A 24 2.24 10.87 3.79
C THR A 24 2.43 9.48 4.40
N HIS A 25 2.31 8.43 3.60
CA HIS A 25 2.57 7.06 4.01
C HIS A 25 4.03 6.67 3.77
N SER A 26 4.63 5.88 4.66
CA SER A 26 5.92 5.24 4.40
C SER A 26 5.81 4.27 3.23
N LEU A 27 6.93 3.91 2.61
CA LEU A 27 6.95 2.80 1.66
C LEU A 27 6.75 1.49 2.43
N TRP A 28 5.81 0.66 1.97
CA TRP A 28 5.58 -0.66 2.54
C TRP A 28 6.41 -1.72 1.81
N PHE A 29 6.38 -2.95 2.29
CA PHE A 29 7.24 -4.03 1.81
C PHE A 29 7.27 -4.17 0.28
N ASP A 30 6.11 -4.29 -0.38
CA ASP A 30 6.07 -4.46 -1.85
C ASP A 30 6.68 -3.27 -2.62
N GLU A 31 6.57 -2.03 -2.10
CA GLU A 31 7.20 -0.86 -2.72
C GLU A 31 8.72 -0.91 -2.58
N THR A 32 9.23 -1.28 -1.41
CA THR A 32 10.68 -1.40 -1.19
C THR A 32 11.28 -2.55 -1.99
N MET A 33 10.55 -3.65 -2.19
CA MET A 33 10.95 -4.71 -3.11
C MET A 33 11.02 -4.23 -4.56
N SER A 34 10.10 -3.33 -4.97
CA SER A 34 10.21 -2.71 -6.30
C SER A 34 11.47 -1.86 -6.45
N LEU A 35 11.88 -1.15 -5.38
CA LEU A 35 13.14 -0.40 -5.36
C LEU A 35 14.36 -1.32 -5.36
N PHE A 36 14.31 -2.41 -4.60
CA PHE A 36 15.37 -3.42 -4.58
C PHE A 36 15.65 -3.96 -5.99
N TRP A 37 14.61 -4.39 -6.71
CA TRP A 37 14.75 -4.88 -8.08
C TRP A 37 15.14 -3.77 -9.06
N ALA A 38 14.55 -2.57 -8.96
CA ALA A 38 14.94 -1.44 -9.80
C ALA A 38 16.38 -0.95 -9.55
N GLY A 39 16.95 -1.22 -8.36
CA GLY A 39 18.35 -0.94 -8.04
C GLY A 39 19.35 -1.90 -8.69
N GLN A 40 18.89 -3.04 -9.23
CA GLN A 40 19.76 -4.01 -9.90
C GLN A 40 20.21 -3.54 -11.29
N PRO A 41 21.31 -4.09 -11.83
CA PRO A 41 21.68 -3.87 -13.23
C PRO A 41 20.54 -4.26 -14.18
N VAL A 42 20.32 -3.50 -15.26
CA VAL A 42 19.20 -3.72 -16.20
C VAL A 42 19.19 -5.14 -16.75
N ALA A 43 20.36 -5.73 -17.03
CA ALA A 43 20.47 -7.13 -17.49
C ALA A 43 19.86 -8.11 -16.46
N ARG A 44 20.11 -7.88 -15.16
CA ARG A 44 19.56 -8.71 -14.08
C ARG A 44 18.04 -8.53 -13.92
N ILE A 45 17.55 -7.30 -14.06
CA ILE A 45 16.11 -7.01 -14.04
C ILE A 45 15.40 -7.83 -15.14
N TRP A 46 15.97 -7.87 -16.35
CA TRP A 46 15.40 -8.62 -17.46
C TRP A 46 15.53 -10.13 -17.29
N GLU A 47 16.64 -10.62 -16.80
CA GLU A 47 16.84 -12.03 -16.49
C GLU A 47 15.77 -12.54 -15.51
N VAL A 48 15.64 -11.90 -14.34
CA VAL A 48 14.67 -12.28 -13.30
C VAL A 48 13.23 -12.14 -13.79
N GLY A 49 12.92 -11.00 -14.40
CA GLY A 49 11.56 -10.71 -14.86
C GLY A 49 11.08 -11.54 -16.05
N LEU A 50 11.99 -12.17 -16.81
CA LEU A 50 11.61 -13.10 -17.88
C LEU A 50 11.46 -14.54 -17.37
N HIS A 51 12.16 -14.92 -16.28
CA HIS A 51 12.06 -16.26 -15.71
C HIS A 51 10.92 -16.39 -14.66
N LEU A 52 10.55 -15.31 -13.98
CA LEU A 52 9.48 -15.22 -12.97
C LEU A 52 9.65 -16.20 -11.77
N VAL A 53 10.89 -16.56 -11.44
CA VAL A 53 11.19 -17.49 -10.34
C VAL A 53 11.50 -16.73 -9.04
N GLU A 54 12.49 -15.82 -9.09
CA GLU A 54 12.89 -15.01 -7.92
C GLU A 54 11.91 -13.87 -7.64
N ASP A 55 11.36 -13.28 -8.69
CA ASP A 55 10.25 -12.33 -8.62
C ASP A 55 9.20 -12.67 -9.68
N LYS A 56 7.92 -12.65 -9.30
CA LYS A 56 6.79 -13.00 -10.17
C LYS A 56 6.35 -11.84 -11.07
N HIS A 57 7.13 -10.75 -11.16
CA HIS A 57 6.75 -9.56 -11.92
C HIS A 57 7.61 -9.35 -13.16
N PRO A 58 6.98 -8.95 -14.30
CA PRO A 58 7.68 -8.66 -15.53
C PRO A 58 8.65 -7.47 -15.44
N PRO A 59 9.69 -7.38 -16.33
CA PRO A 59 10.83 -6.50 -16.13
C PRO A 59 10.61 -5.02 -16.48
N LEU A 60 9.60 -4.65 -17.28
CA LEU A 60 9.50 -3.31 -17.86
C LEU A 60 9.31 -2.23 -16.79
N TYR A 61 8.44 -2.47 -15.80
CA TYR A 61 8.21 -1.49 -14.75
C TYR A 61 9.48 -1.20 -13.96
N TYR A 62 10.22 -2.22 -13.57
CA TYR A 62 11.49 -2.06 -12.84
C TYR A 62 12.55 -1.35 -13.68
N SER A 63 12.60 -1.61 -14.99
CA SER A 63 13.51 -0.91 -15.91
C SER A 63 13.15 0.58 -16.03
N LEU A 64 11.85 0.92 -16.10
CA LEU A 64 11.39 2.31 -16.09
C LEU A 64 11.73 3.00 -14.78
N LEU A 65 11.51 2.31 -13.65
CA LEU A 65 11.82 2.83 -12.32
C LEU A 65 13.34 2.99 -12.13
N HIS A 66 14.17 2.06 -12.64
CA HIS A 66 15.63 2.18 -12.65
C HIS A 66 16.09 3.46 -13.35
N GLY A 67 15.62 3.70 -14.58
CA GLY A 67 15.94 4.92 -15.30
C GLY A 67 15.41 6.18 -14.60
N TRP A 68 14.21 6.12 -14.00
CA TRP A 68 13.62 7.21 -13.27
C TRP A 68 14.41 7.56 -12.01
N MET A 69 14.86 6.57 -11.25
CA MET A 69 15.72 6.75 -10.08
C MET A 69 17.09 7.35 -10.45
N GLY A 70 17.62 6.97 -11.61
CA GLY A 70 18.86 7.56 -12.16
C GLY A 70 18.74 9.06 -12.48
N LEU A 71 17.54 9.54 -12.84
CA LEU A 71 17.28 10.93 -13.18
C LEU A 71 16.84 11.78 -11.97
N PHE A 72 16.01 11.24 -11.08
CA PHE A 72 15.32 11.98 -10.03
C PHE A 72 15.70 11.55 -8.61
N GLY A 73 16.56 10.55 -8.49
CA GLY A 73 16.96 9.97 -7.20
C GLY A 73 15.93 8.97 -6.65
N SER A 74 16.23 8.46 -5.45
CA SER A 74 15.47 7.38 -4.80
C SER A 74 14.62 7.83 -3.60
N SER A 75 14.39 9.13 -3.40
CA SER A 75 13.49 9.60 -2.33
C SER A 75 12.06 9.10 -2.52
N ASP A 76 11.27 8.97 -1.44
CA ASP A 76 9.89 8.47 -1.49
C ASP A 76 9.03 9.25 -2.50
N ALA A 77 9.21 10.59 -2.56
CA ALA A 77 8.54 11.44 -3.54
C ALA A 77 8.97 11.13 -4.98
N ALA A 78 10.28 11.00 -5.22
CA ALA A 78 10.82 10.75 -6.55
C ALA A 78 10.31 9.43 -7.12
N VAL A 79 10.39 8.34 -6.36
CA VAL A 79 10.00 7.00 -6.84
C VAL A 79 8.49 6.86 -7.09
N ARG A 80 7.65 7.52 -6.27
CA ARG A 80 6.19 7.54 -6.44
C ARG A 80 5.73 8.44 -7.58
N SER A 81 6.53 9.47 -7.93
CA SER A 81 6.17 10.42 -8.99
C SER A 81 6.09 9.78 -10.38
N LEU A 82 6.83 8.69 -10.66
CA LEU A 82 6.71 7.93 -11.90
C LEU A 82 5.30 7.36 -12.10
N GLY A 83 4.78 6.66 -11.09
CA GLY A 83 3.42 6.12 -11.11
C GLY A 83 2.36 7.23 -11.21
N SER A 84 2.58 8.34 -10.50
CA SER A 84 1.72 9.53 -10.54
C SER A 84 1.64 10.15 -11.93
N LEU A 85 2.76 10.31 -12.62
CA LEU A 85 2.83 10.83 -13.99
C LEU A 85 2.13 9.88 -14.97
N LEU A 86 2.47 8.58 -14.93
CA LEU A 86 1.85 7.59 -15.81
C LEU A 86 0.35 7.50 -15.58
N GLY A 87 -0.11 7.55 -14.31
CA GLY A 87 -1.53 7.57 -13.97
C GLY A 87 -2.26 8.81 -14.47
N ALA A 88 -1.61 9.98 -14.47
CA ALA A 88 -2.18 11.19 -15.07
C ALA A 88 -2.27 11.08 -16.59
N LEU A 89 -1.27 10.49 -17.25
CA LEU A 89 -1.28 10.26 -18.70
C LEU A 89 -2.44 9.35 -19.15
N ALA A 90 -2.95 8.46 -18.30
CA ALA A 90 -4.11 7.61 -18.61
C ALA A 90 -5.38 8.40 -18.96
N VAL A 91 -5.50 9.65 -18.49
CA VAL A 91 -6.63 10.55 -18.83
C VAL A 91 -6.72 10.80 -20.34
N LEU A 92 -5.59 10.88 -21.03
CA LEU A 92 -5.54 11.20 -22.47
C LEU A 92 -6.25 10.12 -23.33
N PRO A 93 -5.83 8.84 -23.26
CA PRO A 93 -6.54 7.78 -23.99
C PRO A 93 -7.95 7.54 -23.47
N ALA A 94 -8.24 7.74 -22.17
CA ALA A 94 -9.60 7.62 -21.63
C ALA A 94 -10.55 8.65 -22.24
N CYS A 95 -10.15 9.93 -22.32
CA CYS A 95 -10.90 10.96 -23.04
C CYS A 95 -11.10 10.58 -24.51
N GLY A 96 -10.03 10.10 -25.16
CA GLY A 96 -10.06 9.68 -26.56
C GLY A 96 -11.02 8.52 -26.83
N MET A 97 -10.93 7.46 -26.02
CA MET A 97 -11.79 6.28 -26.11
C MET A 97 -13.27 6.64 -25.81
N GLY A 98 -13.52 7.36 -24.72
CA GLY A 98 -14.87 7.80 -24.39
C GLY A 98 -15.51 8.66 -25.48
N TYR A 99 -14.70 9.48 -26.17
CA TYR A 99 -15.15 10.22 -27.36
C TYR A 99 -15.46 9.31 -28.54
N LEU A 100 -14.62 8.33 -28.83
CA LEU A 100 -14.80 7.41 -29.96
C LEU A 100 -15.95 6.44 -29.74
N LEU A 101 -16.07 5.86 -28.54
CA LEU A 101 -17.06 4.85 -28.19
C LEU A 101 -18.40 5.46 -27.68
N GLY A 102 -18.42 6.77 -27.48
CA GLY A 102 -19.59 7.52 -27.04
C GLY A 102 -19.76 8.83 -27.80
N ASP A 103 -19.60 9.94 -27.11
CA ASP A 103 -19.66 11.31 -27.64
C ASP A 103 -18.66 12.22 -26.90
N ARG A 104 -18.68 13.53 -27.20
CA ARG A 104 -17.79 14.50 -26.52
C ARG A 104 -17.97 14.53 -25.01
N ARG A 105 -19.22 14.39 -24.52
CA ARG A 105 -19.51 14.39 -23.09
C ARG A 105 -19.01 13.11 -22.43
N SER A 106 -19.26 11.97 -23.07
CA SER A 106 -18.74 10.68 -22.61
C SER A 106 -17.21 10.70 -22.47
N GLY A 107 -16.49 11.31 -23.43
CA GLY A 107 -15.04 11.46 -23.35
C GLY A 107 -14.58 12.36 -22.21
N ALA A 108 -15.24 13.52 -22.04
CA ALA A 108 -14.95 14.45 -20.96
C ALA A 108 -15.20 13.83 -19.57
N LEU A 109 -16.35 13.16 -19.41
CA LEU A 109 -16.73 12.51 -18.15
C LEU A 109 -15.85 11.30 -17.85
N ALA A 110 -15.51 10.48 -18.84
CA ALA A 110 -14.57 9.35 -18.64
C ALA A 110 -13.19 9.84 -18.19
N GLY A 111 -12.66 10.90 -18.83
CA GLY A 111 -11.40 11.50 -18.41
C GLY A 111 -11.46 12.09 -17.00
N LEU A 112 -12.54 12.76 -16.62
CA LEU A 112 -12.76 13.30 -15.28
C LEU A 112 -12.83 12.17 -14.24
N LEU A 113 -13.55 11.08 -14.53
CA LEU A 113 -13.65 9.93 -13.65
C LEU A 113 -12.29 9.26 -13.48
N VAL A 114 -11.51 9.05 -14.54
CA VAL A 114 -10.13 8.52 -14.45
C VAL A 114 -9.21 9.45 -13.64
N ALA A 115 -9.40 10.78 -13.77
CA ALA A 115 -8.61 11.75 -13.02
C ALA A 115 -8.87 11.66 -11.51
N LEU A 116 -10.13 11.49 -11.09
CA LEU A 116 -10.58 11.57 -9.70
C LEU A 116 -10.93 10.22 -9.08
N ASN A 117 -10.79 9.10 -9.79
CA ASN A 117 -11.10 7.79 -9.23
C ASN A 117 -10.14 7.45 -8.07
N PRO A 118 -10.64 7.18 -6.84
CA PRO A 118 -9.80 7.00 -5.66
C PRO A 118 -8.89 5.77 -5.77
N PHE A 119 -9.35 4.69 -6.40
CA PHE A 119 -8.54 3.50 -6.62
C PHE A 119 -7.38 3.78 -7.58
N LEU A 120 -7.61 4.47 -8.70
CA LEU A 120 -6.54 4.82 -9.63
C LEU A 120 -5.57 5.85 -9.03
N VAL A 121 -6.03 6.79 -8.19
CA VAL A 121 -5.15 7.74 -7.49
C VAL A 121 -4.26 6.99 -6.54
N TRP A 122 -4.80 6.09 -5.71
CA TRP A 122 -4.02 5.28 -4.77
C TRP A 122 -2.91 4.50 -5.48
N TYR A 123 -3.27 3.69 -6.50
CA TYR A 123 -2.27 2.88 -7.22
C TYR A 123 -1.34 3.68 -8.14
N SER A 124 -1.63 4.96 -8.39
CA SER A 124 -0.68 5.89 -9.00
C SER A 124 0.38 6.39 -8.01
N GLN A 125 0.05 6.42 -6.72
CA GLN A 125 0.96 6.83 -5.64
C GLN A 125 1.77 5.66 -5.06
N GLU A 126 1.47 4.43 -5.43
CA GLU A 126 2.27 3.27 -5.06
C GLU A 126 3.41 3.03 -6.07
N VAL A 127 4.58 2.63 -5.57
CA VAL A 127 5.73 2.21 -6.38
C VAL A 127 5.50 0.77 -6.88
N ARG A 128 4.41 0.60 -7.68
CA ARG A 128 3.98 -0.70 -8.20
C ARG A 128 3.57 -0.59 -9.66
N MET A 129 3.61 -1.70 -10.36
CA MET A 129 3.38 -1.84 -11.80
C MET A 129 1.92 -1.66 -12.24
N PHE A 130 0.95 -1.66 -11.33
CA PHE A 130 -0.48 -1.74 -11.66
C PHE A 130 -0.98 -0.56 -12.51
N MET A 131 -0.65 0.66 -12.10
CA MET A 131 -1.07 1.86 -12.84
C MET A 131 -0.32 2.05 -14.15
N PRO A 132 1.01 1.88 -14.23
CA PRO A 132 1.75 1.81 -15.50
C PRO A 132 1.14 0.84 -16.49
N ALA A 133 0.84 -0.39 -16.08
CA ALA A 133 0.22 -1.40 -16.92
C ALA A 133 -1.16 -0.98 -17.45
N ALA A 134 -2.02 -0.41 -16.59
CA ALA A 134 -3.32 0.11 -16.99
C ALA A 134 -3.20 1.27 -17.99
N THR A 135 -2.21 2.12 -17.83
CA THR A 135 -1.94 3.23 -18.74
C THR A 135 -1.48 2.73 -20.12
N PHE A 136 -0.52 1.81 -20.15
CA PHE A 136 -0.09 1.17 -21.42
C PHE A 136 -1.24 0.44 -22.10
N ALA A 137 -2.06 -0.30 -21.36
CA ALA A 137 -3.24 -0.98 -21.85
C ALA A 137 -4.22 -0.01 -22.53
N LEU A 138 -4.51 1.12 -21.90
CA LEU A 138 -5.37 2.16 -22.46
C LEU A 138 -4.79 2.75 -23.76
N PHE A 139 -3.49 3.06 -23.79
CA PHE A 139 -2.85 3.54 -25.02
C PHE A 139 -2.90 2.48 -26.12
N GLY A 140 -2.68 1.20 -25.79
CA GLY A 140 -2.77 0.09 -26.72
C GLY A 140 -4.16 -0.05 -27.34
N LEU A 141 -5.21 -0.10 -26.53
CA LEU A 141 -6.60 -0.18 -26.99
C LEU A 141 -7.03 1.08 -27.73
N TYR A 142 -6.59 2.27 -27.31
CA TYR A 142 -6.85 3.52 -28.02
C TYR A 142 -6.17 3.54 -29.40
N GLY A 143 -4.91 3.07 -29.49
CA GLY A 143 -4.18 2.92 -30.75
C GLY A 143 -4.92 2.01 -31.72
N LEU A 144 -5.41 0.85 -31.25
CA LEU A 144 -6.20 -0.09 -32.04
C LEU A 144 -7.49 0.56 -32.58
N LEU A 145 -8.23 1.30 -31.75
CA LEU A 145 -9.44 2.02 -32.19
C LEU A 145 -9.11 3.15 -33.17
N ARG A 146 -8.03 3.87 -32.97
CA ARG A 146 -7.60 4.97 -33.84
C ARG A 146 -7.13 4.51 -35.20
N SER A 147 -6.52 3.33 -35.29
CA SER A 147 -6.10 2.73 -36.58
C SER A 147 -7.30 2.46 -37.47
N LEU A 148 -8.47 2.06 -36.92
CA LEU A 148 -9.71 1.88 -37.65
C LEU A 148 -10.23 3.18 -38.29
N LEU A 149 -10.08 4.31 -37.54
CA LEU A 149 -10.65 5.60 -37.93
C LEU A 149 -9.74 6.44 -38.83
N SER A 150 -8.54 5.95 -39.13
CA SER A 150 -7.66 6.62 -40.10
C SER A 150 -8.29 6.54 -41.47
N PRO A 151 -8.70 7.67 -42.13
CA PRO A 151 -9.41 7.65 -43.38
C PRO A 151 -8.62 6.86 -44.45
N GLN A 152 -9.29 5.91 -45.07
CA GLN A 152 -8.84 5.42 -46.39
C GLN A 152 -8.91 6.63 -47.32
N SER A 153 -7.80 6.97 -47.92
CA SER A 153 -7.62 8.13 -48.79
C SER A 153 -8.86 8.43 -49.67
N SER A 154 -9.60 9.51 -49.34
CA SER A 154 -10.24 10.25 -50.42
C SER A 154 -9.10 10.91 -51.22
N ALA A 155 -9.15 10.89 -52.55
CA ALA A 155 -8.11 11.42 -53.44
C ALA A 155 -7.75 12.90 -53.19
N LEU A 156 -8.51 13.60 -52.36
CA LEU A 156 -8.39 15.02 -52.06
C LEU A 156 -7.57 15.39 -50.79
N SER A 157 -7.21 14.45 -49.93
CA SER A 157 -6.35 14.73 -48.78
C SER A 157 -5.72 13.43 -48.22
N PRO A 158 -4.58 12.99 -48.76
CA PRO A 158 -3.86 11.84 -48.24
C PRO A 158 -3.24 12.20 -46.88
N ARG A 159 -3.83 11.73 -45.79
CA ARG A 159 -3.11 11.74 -44.50
C ARG A 159 -1.86 10.86 -44.66
N PRO A 160 -0.70 11.31 -44.15
CA PRO A 160 0.55 10.59 -44.34
C PRO A 160 0.44 9.15 -43.83
N ALA A 161 0.94 8.19 -44.58
CA ALA A 161 1.01 6.76 -44.17
C ALA A 161 1.66 6.57 -42.79
N ALA A 162 2.62 7.43 -42.46
CA ALA A 162 3.26 7.50 -41.15
C ALA A 162 2.29 7.65 -39.98
N LEU A 163 1.20 8.43 -40.12
CA LEU A 163 0.22 8.59 -39.02
C LEU A 163 -0.59 7.30 -38.76
N ARG A 164 -0.85 6.52 -39.81
CA ARG A 164 -1.52 5.21 -39.69
C ARG A 164 -0.61 4.18 -39.05
N LEU A 165 0.65 4.15 -39.46
CA LEU A 165 1.66 3.29 -38.86
C LEU A 165 1.85 3.63 -37.36
N GLY A 166 1.84 4.93 -37.00
CA GLY A 166 1.93 5.39 -35.61
C GLY A 166 0.82 4.85 -34.72
N TRP A 167 -0.44 4.71 -35.21
CA TRP A 167 -1.51 4.13 -34.38
C TRP A 167 -1.36 2.62 -34.20
N TRP A 168 -0.89 1.89 -35.22
CA TRP A 168 -0.58 0.46 -35.08
C TRP A 168 0.63 0.23 -34.17
N ALA A 169 1.65 1.07 -34.27
CA ALA A 169 2.79 1.05 -33.35
C ALA A 169 2.35 1.31 -31.90
N LEU A 170 1.47 2.31 -31.69
CA LEU A 170 0.91 2.59 -30.38
C LEU A 170 0.09 1.40 -29.83
N ALA A 171 -0.67 0.71 -30.71
CA ALA A 171 -1.40 -0.50 -30.32
C ALA A 171 -0.44 -1.61 -29.88
N LEU A 172 0.60 -1.89 -30.66
CA LEU A 172 1.61 -2.90 -30.36
C LEU A 172 2.35 -2.56 -29.05
N LEU A 173 2.96 -1.38 -28.98
CA LEU A 173 3.76 -0.96 -27.84
C LEU A 173 2.93 -0.86 -26.55
N GLY A 174 1.69 -0.40 -26.67
CA GLY A 174 0.78 -0.32 -25.53
C GLY A 174 0.38 -1.69 -24.99
N LEU A 175 -0.01 -2.64 -25.86
CA LEU A 175 -0.39 -4.00 -25.42
C LEU A 175 0.82 -4.78 -24.88
N VAL A 176 1.97 -4.74 -25.57
CA VAL A 176 3.20 -5.39 -25.10
C VAL A 176 3.68 -4.74 -23.81
N GLY A 177 3.73 -3.41 -23.74
CA GLY A 177 4.15 -2.67 -22.56
C GLY A 177 3.26 -2.93 -21.33
N ALA A 178 1.95 -3.12 -21.53
CA ALA A 178 1.04 -3.48 -20.46
C ALA A 178 1.40 -4.85 -19.85
N VAL A 179 1.64 -5.86 -20.67
CA VAL A 179 1.96 -7.23 -20.23
C VAL A 179 3.36 -7.28 -19.62
N TYR A 180 4.35 -6.61 -20.22
CA TYR A 180 5.70 -6.51 -19.67
C TYR A 180 5.81 -5.64 -18.42
N SER A 181 4.77 -4.84 -18.13
CA SER A 181 4.63 -4.18 -16.83
C SER A 181 3.92 -5.07 -15.82
N TYR A 182 2.81 -5.71 -16.20
CA TYR A 182 2.01 -6.55 -15.32
C TYR A 182 1.31 -7.67 -16.07
N LEU A 183 1.60 -8.91 -15.69
CA LEU A 183 1.22 -10.11 -16.43
C LEU A 183 -0.28 -10.25 -16.69
N PHE A 184 -1.15 -9.89 -15.71
CA PHE A 184 -2.61 -10.00 -15.86
C PHE A 184 -3.18 -9.09 -16.96
N SER A 185 -2.41 -8.10 -17.42
CA SER A 185 -2.77 -7.31 -18.61
C SER A 185 -2.86 -8.18 -19.89
N ALA A 186 -2.29 -9.39 -19.87
CA ALA A 186 -2.45 -10.35 -20.97
C ALA A 186 -3.92 -10.74 -21.21
N PHE A 187 -4.79 -10.63 -20.20
CA PHE A 187 -6.24 -10.83 -20.36
C PHE A 187 -6.88 -9.83 -21.34
N LEU A 188 -6.18 -8.77 -21.73
CA LEU A 188 -6.63 -7.84 -22.77
C LEU A 188 -6.31 -8.30 -24.20
N LEU A 189 -5.42 -9.28 -24.40
CA LEU A 189 -5.15 -9.82 -25.74
C LEU A 189 -6.39 -10.44 -26.39
N PRO A 190 -7.16 -11.33 -25.72
CA PRO A 190 -8.42 -11.81 -26.25
C PRO A 190 -9.46 -10.69 -26.45
N VAL A 191 -9.46 -9.63 -25.64
CA VAL A 191 -10.31 -8.44 -25.86
C VAL A 191 -9.94 -7.77 -27.17
N ALA A 192 -8.65 -7.50 -27.42
CA ALA A 192 -8.18 -6.87 -28.65
C ALA A 192 -8.47 -7.74 -29.89
N ALA A 193 -8.30 -9.06 -29.78
CA ALA A 193 -8.60 -10.01 -30.86
C ALA A 193 -10.10 -10.04 -31.18
N LEU A 194 -10.97 -10.12 -30.18
CA LEU A 194 -12.41 -10.08 -30.40
C LEU A 194 -12.88 -8.70 -30.91
N TRP A 195 -12.30 -7.60 -30.45
CA TRP A 195 -12.58 -6.29 -31.02
C TRP A 195 -12.23 -6.23 -32.50
N LEU A 196 -11.06 -6.74 -32.88
CA LEU A 196 -10.65 -6.81 -34.28
C LEU A 196 -11.64 -7.65 -35.12
N LEU A 197 -12.04 -8.81 -34.63
CA LEU A 197 -13.01 -9.69 -35.27
C LEU A 197 -14.39 -9.04 -35.43
N VAL A 198 -14.92 -8.46 -34.34
CA VAL A 198 -16.24 -7.78 -34.36
C VAL A 198 -16.23 -6.61 -35.32
N LEU A 199 -15.16 -5.80 -35.35
CA LEU A 199 -15.01 -4.68 -36.26
C LEU A 199 -14.91 -5.15 -37.71
N TRP A 200 -14.13 -6.23 -37.96
CA TRP A 200 -14.01 -6.82 -39.32
C TRP A 200 -15.34 -7.37 -39.81
N LEU A 201 -16.05 -8.20 -39.07
CA LEU A 201 -17.36 -8.76 -39.41
C LEU A 201 -18.37 -7.64 -39.70
N TRP A 202 -18.34 -6.60 -38.90
CA TRP A 202 -19.23 -5.48 -39.10
C TRP A 202 -18.91 -4.70 -40.39
N MET A 203 -17.63 -4.39 -40.68
CA MET A 203 -17.21 -3.75 -41.96
C MET A 203 -17.58 -4.61 -43.18
N MET A 204 -17.46 -5.93 -43.10
CA MET A 204 -17.88 -6.87 -44.15
C MET A 204 -19.39 -6.74 -44.40
N ARG A 205 -20.24 -6.70 -43.37
CA ARG A 205 -21.69 -6.52 -43.50
C ARG A 205 -22.09 -5.19 -44.11
N GLN A 206 -21.22 -4.18 -44.08
CA GLN A 206 -21.43 -2.86 -44.69
C GLN A 206 -20.95 -2.77 -46.13
N GLY A 207 -20.54 -3.89 -46.73
CA GLY A 207 -20.03 -3.93 -48.12
C GLY A 207 -18.60 -3.40 -48.28
N GLN A 208 -17.86 -3.13 -47.22
CA GLN A 208 -16.49 -2.60 -47.27
C GLN A 208 -15.42 -3.71 -47.30
N SER A 209 -15.61 -4.72 -48.14
CA SER A 209 -14.81 -5.96 -48.13
C SER A 209 -13.31 -5.73 -48.21
N LEU A 210 -12.81 -4.97 -49.17
CA LEU A 210 -11.36 -4.74 -49.35
C LEU A 210 -10.74 -3.97 -48.16
N GLY A 211 -11.46 -2.94 -47.66
CA GLY A 211 -11.02 -2.17 -46.48
C GLY A 211 -11.04 -2.98 -45.19
N ALA A 212 -12.05 -3.81 -45.02
CA ALA A 212 -12.20 -4.73 -43.90
C ALA A 212 -11.06 -5.74 -43.83
N TRP A 213 -10.70 -6.36 -44.99
CA TRP A 213 -9.61 -7.32 -45.03
C TRP A 213 -8.25 -6.67 -44.76
N ARG A 214 -7.95 -5.51 -45.34
CA ARG A 214 -6.70 -4.78 -45.03
C ARG A 214 -6.58 -4.43 -43.55
N PHE A 215 -7.66 -3.93 -42.96
CA PHE A 215 -7.68 -3.62 -41.54
C PHE A 215 -7.46 -4.88 -40.67
N PHE A 216 -8.19 -5.96 -40.99
CA PHE A 216 -8.08 -7.23 -40.28
C PHE A 216 -6.68 -7.82 -40.37
N LEU A 217 -6.07 -7.86 -41.56
CA LEU A 217 -4.73 -8.39 -41.73
C LEU A 217 -3.66 -7.57 -40.98
N CYS A 218 -3.75 -6.23 -41.02
CA CYS A 218 -2.85 -5.38 -40.25
C CYS A 218 -3.04 -5.59 -38.73
N GLY A 219 -4.26 -5.67 -38.29
CA GLY A 219 -4.56 -5.93 -36.88
C GLY A 219 -4.14 -7.32 -36.41
N ALA A 220 -4.40 -8.34 -37.22
CA ALA A 220 -3.97 -9.72 -36.98
C ALA A 220 -2.44 -9.83 -36.96
N PHE A 221 -1.74 -9.14 -37.83
CA PHE A 221 -0.27 -9.08 -37.82
C PHE A 221 0.24 -8.43 -36.51
N VAL A 222 -0.34 -7.27 -36.10
CA VAL A 222 0.05 -6.58 -34.88
C VAL A 222 -0.21 -7.45 -33.63
N LEU A 223 -1.36 -8.14 -33.57
CA LEU A 223 -1.68 -9.05 -32.49
C LEU A 223 -0.80 -10.31 -32.48
N ALA A 224 -0.49 -10.86 -33.64
CA ALA A 224 0.43 -12.00 -33.79
C ALA A 224 1.85 -11.61 -33.32
N LEU A 225 2.32 -10.42 -33.72
CA LEU A 225 3.61 -9.90 -33.30
C LEU A 225 3.61 -9.62 -31.78
N ALA A 226 2.55 -9.02 -31.23
CA ALA A 226 2.39 -8.84 -29.79
C ALA A 226 2.42 -10.20 -29.06
N GLY A 227 1.66 -11.19 -29.56
CA GLY A 227 1.65 -12.56 -29.02
C GLY A 227 3.03 -13.21 -29.05
N ALA A 228 3.77 -13.08 -30.16
CA ALA A 228 5.13 -13.62 -30.29
C ALA A 228 6.11 -12.97 -29.29
N LEU A 229 6.05 -11.65 -29.12
CA LEU A 229 6.87 -10.91 -28.15
C LEU A 229 6.55 -11.27 -26.70
N ILE A 230 5.29 -11.57 -26.39
CA ILE A 230 4.81 -11.86 -25.03
C ILE A 230 4.91 -13.38 -24.72
N ALA A 231 4.95 -14.25 -25.72
CA ALA A 231 4.93 -15.70 -25.57
C ALA A 231 5.98 -16.25 -24.59
N PRO A 232 7.24 -15.80 -24.57
CA PRO A 232 8.23 -16.27 -23.60
C PRO A 232 7.81 -16.01 -22.16
N LEU A 233 7.24 -14.82 -21.89
CA LEU A 233 6.77 -14.42 -20.56
C LEU A 233 5.53 -15.22 -20.13
N LEU A 234 4.58 -15.46 -21.04
CA LEU A 234 3.40 -16.29 -20.76
C LEU A 234 3.79 -17.75 -20.52
N TRP A 235 4.79 -18.25 -21.22
CA TRP A 235 5.31 -19.59 -20.99
C TRP A 235 5.98 -19.72 -19.62
N ALA A 236 6.80 -18.75 -19.24
CA ALA A 236 7.39 -18.70 -17.89
C ALA A 236 6.31 -18.65 -16.82
N ALA A 237 5.32 -17.76 -16.98
CA ALA A 237 4.18 -17.63 -16.06
C ALA A 237 3.39 -18.95 -15.93
N TRP A 238 3.13 -19.63 -17.04
CA TRP A 238 2.42 -20.91 -17.03
C TRP A 238 3.18 -21.97 -16.22
N ARG A 239 4.52 -22.01 -16.30
CA ARG A 239 5.34 -22.96 -15.55
C ARG A 239 5.33 -22.71 -14.04
N VAL A 240 5.31 -21.43 -13.62
CA VAL A 240 5.33 -21.06 -12.19
C VAL A 240 3.94 -20.87 -11.59
N SER A 241 2.87 -20.97 -12.40
CA SER A 241 1.48 -20.85 -11.95
C SER A 241 1.04 -22.11 -11.17
N GLY A 242 0.04 -21.98 -10.32
CA GLY A 242 -0.51 -23.05 -9.50
C GLY A 242 -0.26 -22.82 -8.01
N GLY A 243 0.08 -21.60 -7.62
CA GLY A 243 0.22 -21.20 -6.23
C GLY A 243 -1.09 -21.28 -5.45
N GLU A 244 -0.97 -21.38 -4.13
CA GLU A 244 -2.11 -21.32 -3.21
C GLU A 244 -2.40 -19.85 -2.83
N SER A 245 -3.68 -19.57 -2.55
CA SER A 245 -4.09 -18.30 -1.97
C SER A 245 -3.46 -18.12 -0.59
N LEU A 246 -3.19 -16.88 -0.20
CA LEU A 246 -2.72 -16.56 1.14
C LEU A 246 -3.71 -17.08 2.21
N PRO A 247 -3.23 -17.55 3.37
CA PRO A 247 -4.09 -17.98 4.46
C PRO A 247 -5.16 -16.94 4.81
N GLY A 248 -6.42 -17.37 4.95
CA GLY A 248 -7.56 -16.50 5.25
C GLY A 248 -8.18 -15.80 4.04
N ARG A 249 -7.60 -15.92 2.83
CA ARG A 249 -8.17 -15.41 1.59
C ARG A 249 -8.76 -16.56 0.78
N MET A 250 -10.06 -16.71 0.86
CA MET A 250 -10.79 -17.73 0.10
C MET A 250 -11.57 -17.07 -1.03
N PHE A 251 -11.60 -17.70 -2.20
CA PHE A 251 -12.47 -17.30 -3.29
C PHE A 251 -13.91 -17.70 -2.95
N GLY A 252 -14.71 -16.70 -2.53
CA GLY A 252 -16.14 -16.88 -2.20
C GLY A 252 -17.08 -16.99 -3.40
N GLY A 253 -16.50 -17.07 -4.62
CA GLY A 253 -17.24 -17.14 -5.87
C GLY A 253 -17.21 -15.83 -6.67
N MET A 254 -17.66 -15.91 -7.94
CA MET A 254 -17.61 -14.80 -8.89
C MET A 254 -18.45 -13.60 -8.46
N ALA A 255 -19.61 -13.85 -7.83
CA ALA A 255 -20.50 -12.77 -7.38
C ALA A 255 -19.83 -11.92 -6.29
N GLU A 256 -19.19 -12.56 -5.32
CA GLU A 256 -18.43 -11.86 -4.27
C GLU A 256 -17.21 -11.12 -4.85
N ALA A 257 -16.46 -11.74 -5.77
CA ALA A 257 -15.35 -11.09 -6.45
C ALA A 257 -15.79 -9.81 -7.19
N LEU A 258 -16.89 -9.87 -7.94
CA LEU A 258 -17.48 -8.72 -8.63
C LEU A 258 -17.94 -7.64 -7.65
N ALA A 259 -18.57 -8.01 -6.54
CA ALA A 259 -18.99 -7.08 -5.50
C ALA A 259 -17.79 -6.39 -4.84
N ARG A 260 -16.71 -7.13 -4.53
CA ARG A 260 -15.45 -6.56 -4.01
C ARG A 260 -14.80 -5.60 -5.02
N LEU A 261 -14.74 -5.96 -6.30
CA LEU A 261 -14.22 -5.07 -7.35
C LEU A 261 -15.05 -3.79 -7.47
N ALA A 262 -16.39 -3.89 -7.48
CA ALA A 262 -17.28 -2.73 -7.56
C ALA A 262 -17.08 -1.77 -6.38
N ALA A 263 -17.00 -2.30 -5.15
CA ALA A 263 -16.71 -1.50 -3.96
C ALA A 263 -15.33 -0.85 -4.03
N ALA A 264 -14.28 -1.62 -4.37
CA ALA A 264 -12.93 -1.13 -4.47
C ALA A 264 -12.78 -0.02 -5.51
N TYR A 265 -13.42 -0.15 -6.68
CA TYR A 265 -13.34 0.84 -7.75
C TYR A 265 -14.16 2.10 -7.49
N THR A 266 -15.08 2.08 -6.52
CA THR A 266 -15.93 3.23 -6.15
C THR A 266 -15.42 3.93 -4.90
N LEU A 267 -15.18 3.18 -3.82
CA LEU A 267 -14.86 3.69 -2.49
C LEU A 267 -13.37 3.53 -2.15
N HIS A 268 -12.75 2.47 -2.67
CA HIS A 268 -11.40 2.03 -2.32
C HIS A 268 -11.24 1.83 -0.80
N ARG A 269 -10.32 2.55 -0.16
CA ARG A 269 -10.00 2.46 1.26
C ARG A 269 -10.72 3.54 2.07
N GLY A 270 -11.11 3.21 3.30
CA GLY A 270 -11.74 4.16 4.22
C GLY A 270 -12.61 3.46 5.25
N PRO A 271 -13.06 4.18 6.28
CA PRO A 271 -13.93 3.65 7.34
C PRO A 271 -15.39 3.56 6.85
N TRP A 272 -15.62 2.75 5.84
CA TRP A 272 -16.94 2.60 5.24
C TRP A 272 -17.79 1.59 6.00
N GLY A 273 -18.94 1.99 6.51
CA GLY A 273 -19.94 1.06 7.02
C GLY A 273 -20.54 0.18 5.90
N GLU A 274 -21.07 -0.98 6.26
CA GLU A 274 -21.65 -1.96 5.32
C GLU A 274 -22.70 -1.37 4.39
N GLY A 275 -23.55 -0.48 4.90
CA GLY A 275 -24.56 0.23 4.10
C GLY A 275 -23.98 1.10 2.99
N ALA A 276 -22.85 1.78 3.25
CA ALA A 276 -22.15 2.57 2.24
C ALA A 276 -21.50 1.68 1.18
N VAL A 277 -20.90 0.57 1.60
CA VAL A 277 -20.31 -0.42 0.68
C VAL A 277 -21.38 -1.02 -0.22
N HIS A 278 -22.50 -1.46 0.34
CA HIS A 278 -23.63 -2.01 -0.46
C HIS A 278 -24.20 -0.97 -1.42
N THR A 279 -24.41 0.26 -0.96
CA THR A 279 -24.89 1.36 -1.83
C THR A 279 -23.94 1.62 -2.99
N ALA A 280 -22.63 1.62 -2.73
CA ALA A 280 -21.61 1.79 -3.76
C ALA A 280 -21.61 0.63 -4.78
N GLN A 281 -21.76 -0.60 -4.33
CA GLN A 281 -21.86 -1.79 -5.20
C GLN A 281 -23.09 -1.69 -6.12
N VAL A 282 -24.26 -1.38 -5.58
CA VAL A 282 -25.49 -1.22 -6.33
C VAL A 282 -25.37 -0.04 -7.31
N GLY A 283 -24.87 1.10 -6.86
CA GLY A 283 -24.65 2.29 -7.70
C GLY A 283 -23.68 2.02 -8.86
N ALA A 284 -22.58 1.34 -8.58
CA ALA A 284 -21.61 0.92 -9.60
C ALA A 284 -22.25 -0.02 -10.63
N GLY A 285 -23.01 -1.01 -10.18
CA GLY A 285 -23.74 -1.93 -11.04
C GLY A 285 -24.76 -1.21 -11.93
N LEU A 286 -25.56 -0.32 -11.35
CA LEU A 286 -26.56 0.48 -12.08
C LEU A 286 -25.91 1.39 -13.14
N LEU A 287 -24.85 2.11 -12.80
CA LEU A 287 -24.16 2.97 -13.77
C LEU A 287 -23.53 2.16 -14.90
N THR A 288 -22.94 1.01 -14.58
CA THR A 288 -22.37 0.09 -15.58
C THR A 288 -23.47 -0.41 -16.52
N LEU A 289 -24.58 -0.88 -15.98
CA LEU A 289 -25.73 -1.35 -16.75
C LEU A 289 -26.34 -0.23 -17.62
N LEU A 290 -26.55 0.96 -17.07
CA LEU A 290 -27.02 2.11 -17.83
C LEU A 290 -26.06 2.50 -18.97
N GLY A 291 -24.75 2.43 -18.73
CA GLY A 291 -23.72 2.67 -19.75
C GLY A 291 -23.78 1.68 -20.90
N LEU A 292 -24.15 0.42 -20.62
CA LEU A 292 -24.32 -0.63 -21.62
C LEU A 292 -25.68 -0.54 -22.35
N LEU A 293 -26.76 -0.25 -21.64
CA LEU A 293 -28.11 -0.33 -22.20
C LEU A 293 -28.54 0.96 -22.89
N LEU A 294 -28.21 2.13 -22.31
CA LEU A 294 -28.77 3.40 -22.81
C LEU A 294 -28.05 3.85 -24.11
N PRO A 295 -28.81 4.04 -25.24
CA PRO A 295 -28.22 4.65 -26.43
C PRO A 295 -28.01 6.16 -26.22
N LEU A 296 -26.92 6.70 -26.79
CA LEU A 296 -26.70 8.14 -26.90
C LEU A 296 -27.49 8.71 -28.06
N ARG A 297 -28.18 9.86 -27.84
CA ARG A 297 -28.96 10.57 -28.86
C ARG A 297 -28.05 11.52 -29.64
N GLY A 298 -28.12 11.50 -30.97
CA GLY A 298 -27.45 12.44 -31.87
C GLY A 298 -25.93 12.54 -31.72
N ARG A 299 -25.21 12.40 -32.80
CA ARG A 299 -23.78 12.71 -32.85
C ARG A 299 -23.57 14.04 -33.56
N ALA A 300 -22.93 14.98 -32.89
CA ALA A 300 -22.47 16.19 -33.52
C ALA A 300 -21.44 15.88 -34.60
N SER A 301 -21.56 16.51 -35.75
CA SER A 301 -20.66 16.45 -36.88
C SER A 301 -19.21 16.76 -36.45
N THR A 302 -18.37 15.82 -36.52
CA THR A 302 -16.96 15.97 -36.15
C THR A 302 -16.14 15.40 -37.28
N GLY A 303 -15.74 16.08 -38.28
CA GLY A 303 -14.68 15.76 -39.25
C GLY A 303 -14.47 14.32 -39.76
N PHE A 304 -15.23 13.35 -39.29
CA PHE A 304 -15.27 11.96 -39.75
C PHE A 304 -16.47 11.75 -40.65
N SER A 305 -16.36 10.85 -41.61
CA SER A 305 -17.49 10.54 -42.49
C SER A 305 -18.67 9.98 -41.68
N HIS A 306 -19.90 10.26 -42.13
CA HIS A 306 -21.16 9.80 -41.49
C HIS A 306 -21.16 8.27 -41.27
N SER A 307 -20.55 7.51 -42.21
CA SER A 307 -20.40 6.07 -42.11
C SER A 307 -19.49 5.65 -40.97
N GLN A 308 -18.29 6.24 -40.80
CA GLN A 308 -17.33 5.87 -39.77
C GLN A 308 -17.84 6.13 -38.33
N MET A 309 -18.60 7.20 -38.13
CA MET A 309 -19.20 7.54 -36.84
C MET A 309 -20.39 6.66 -36.47
N GLY A 310 -21.16 6.19 -37.46
CA GLY A 310 -22.22 5.19 -37.27
C GLY A 310 -21.66 3.88 -36.66
N TYR A 311 -20.47 3.45 -37.06
CA TYR A 311 -19.82 2.20 -36.63
C TYR A 311 -19.55 2.13 -35.15
N LEU A 312 -18.77 3.09 -34.67
CA LEU A 312 -18.37 3.13 -33.26
C LEU A 312 -19.55 3.39 -32.35
N GLY A 313 -20.61 4.05 -32.87
CA GLY A 313 -21.85 4.23 -32.12
C GLY A 313 -22.58 2.94 -31.80
N ALA A 314 -22.69 2.09 -32.80
CA ALA A 314 -23.35 0.80 -32.66
C ALA A 314 -22.49 -0.17 -31.84
N LEU A 315 -21.16 -0.17 -32.08
CA LEU A 315 -20.23 -1.12 -31.48
C LEU A 315 -19.62 -0.66 -30.14
N GLY A 316 -19.73 0.62 -29.78
CA GLY A 316 -19.13 1.15 -28.55
C GLY A 316 -19.54 0.42 -27.28
N ARG A 317 -20.81 0.01 -27.17
CA ARG A 317 -21.33 -0.75 -26.03
C ARG A 317 -20.80 -2.19 -26.00
N PRO A 318 -20.87 -2.99 -27.09
CA PRO A 318 -20.29 -4.32 -27.13
C PRO A 318 -18.79 -4.32 -26.87
N LEU A 319 -18.05 -3.35 -27.40
CA LEU A 319 -16.60 -3.25 -27.18
C LEU A 319 -16.27 -2.95 -25.71
N LEU A 320 -17.02 -2.07 -25.06
CA LEU A 320 -16.85 -1.80 -23.61
C LEU A 320 -17.26 -2.99 -22.74
N ALA A 321 -18.32 -3.72 -23.14
CA ALA A 321 -18.71 -4.95 -22.48
C ALA A 321 -17.61 -6.01 -22.56
N LEU A 322 -17.01 -6.22 -23.74
CA LEU A 322 -15.86 -7.13 -23.92
C LEU A 322 -14.67 -6.69 -23.06
N TYR A 323 -14.37 -5.39 -23.05
CA TYR A 323 -13.26 -4.88 -22.24
C TYR A 323 -13.44 -5.19 -20.75
N LEU A 324 -14.65 -5.05 -20.22
CA LEU A 324 -14.93 -5.27 -18.80
C LEU A 324 -15.07 -6.76 -18.46
N PHE A 325 -15.91 -7.49 -19.19
CA PHE A 325 -16.33 -8.83 -18.76
C PHE A 325 -15.45 -9.96 -19.24
N LEU A 326 -14.81 -9.82 -20.42
CA LEU A 326 -14.00 -10.91 -20.98
C LEU A 326 -12.76 -11.23 -20.12
N PRO A 327 -11.97 -10.25 -19.60
CA PRO A 327 -10.88 -10.54 -18.68
C PRO A 327 -11.33 -11.20 -17.38
N LEU A 328 -12.49 -10.82 -16.84
CA LEU A 328 -13.06 -11.45 -15.64
C LEU A 328 -13.49 -12.89 -15.93
N PHE A 329 -14.06 -13.15 -17.09
CA PHE A 329 -14.42 -14.48 -17.52
C PHE A 329 -13.18 -15.37 -17.71
N VAL A 330 -12.14 -14.87 -18.41
CA VAL A 330 -10.87 -15.59 -18.60
C VAL A 330 -10.18 -15.84 -17.25
N GLY A 331 -10.16 -14.84 -16.36
CA GLY A 331 -9.67 -15.01 -15.00
C GLY A 331 -10.43 -16.10 -14.23
N GLY A 332 -11.77 -16.12 -14.36
CA GLY A 332 -12.61 -17.16 -13.75
C GLY A 332 -12.29 -18.56 -14.25
N LEU A 333 -11.99 -18.72 -15.54
CA LEU A 333 -11.57 -20.02 -16.10
C LEU A 333 -10.21 -20.47 -15.57
N LEU A 334 -9.31 -19.52 -15.27
CA LEU A 334 -7.96 -19.83 -14.78
C LEU A 334 -7.91 -19.98 -13.26
N GLN A 335 -8.94 -19.54 -12.52
CA GLN A 335 -8.97 -19.56 -11.04
C GLN A 335 -8.79 -20.99 -10.46
N SER A 336 -9.23 -22.04 -11.19
CA SER A 336 -9.05 -23.43 -10.74
C SER A 336 -7.58 -23.88 -10.81
N ARG A 337 -6.78 -23.24 -11.68
CA ARG A 337 -5.35 -23.52 -11.82
C ARG A 337 -4.49 -22.67 -10.88
N ASP A 338 -4.81 -21.38 -10.79
CA ASP A 338 -4.11 -20.43 -9.92
C ASP A 338 -5.12 -19.72 -9.05
N ARG A 339 -5.16 -20.07 -7.77
CA ARG A 339 -6.13 -19.59 -6.80
C ARG A 339 -5.94 -18.13 -6.42
N THR A 340 -4.83 -17.51 -6.83
CA THR A 340 -4.50 -16.12 -6.51
C THR A 340 -5.14 -15.10 -7.47
N ILE A 341 -5.80 -15.53 -8.55
CA ILE A 341 -6.35 -14.64 -9.59
C ILE A 341 -7.26 -13.55 -9.01
N PHE A 342 -8.14 -13.88 -8.07
CA PHE A 342 -9.10 -12.94 -7.47
C PHE A 342 -8.78 -12.55 -6.02
N ASP A 343 -7.56 -12.79 -5.54
CA ASP A 343 -7.17 -12.47 -4.16
C ASP A 343 -7.28 -10.97 -3.86
N GLU A 344 -6.83 -10.12 -4.80
CA GLU A 344 -6.77 -8.68 -4.60
C GLU A 344 -7.41 -7.89 -5.77
N PRO A 345 -8.25 -6.88 -5.48
CA PRO A 345 -8.81 -5.99 -6.51
C PRO A 345 -7.76 -5.30 -7.39
N ARG A 346 -6.55 -5.08 -6.85
CA ARG A 346 -5.43 -4.44 -7.58
C ARG A 346 -4.97 -5.22 -8.79
N TYR A 347 -5.17 -6.53 -8.83
CA TYR A 347 -4.78 -7.37 -9.97
C TYR A 347 -5.56 -7.04 -11.24
N PHE A 348 -6.74 -6.44 -11.09
CA PHE A 348 -7.59 -6.00 -12.19
C PHE A 348 -7.63 -4.48 -12.37
N THR A 349 -6.58 -3.75 -11.95
CA THR A 349 -6.49 -2.27 -12.09
C THR A 349 -6.71 -1.82 -13.53
N PHE A 350 -6.28 -2.59 -14.52
CA PHE A 350 -6.46 -2.30 -15.94
C PHE A 350 -7.94 -2.33 -16.40
N LEU A 351 -8.87 -2.83 -15.59
CA LEU A 351 -10.31 -2.79 -15.85
C LEU A 351 -11.00 -1.51 -15.35
N VAL A 352 -10.41 -0.80 -14.39
CA VAL A 352 -11.03 0.43 -13.83
C VAL A 352 -11.35 1.47 -14.90
N PRO A 353 -10.48 1.68 -15.92
CA PRO A 353 -10.83 2.56 -17.03
C PRO A 353 -12.06 2.14 -17.81
N ALA A 354 -12.37 0.83 -17.94
CA ALA A 354 -13.60 0.37 -18.58
C ALA A 354 -14.85 0.80 -17.79
N PHE A 355 -14.80 0.73 -16.44
CA PHE A 355 -15.84 1.30 -15.56
C PHE A 355 -15.99 2.80 -15.79
N CYS A 356 -14.91 3.56 -15.77
CA CYS A 356 -14.94 5.01 -16.00
C CYS A 356 -15.52 5.37 -17.37
N LEU A 357 -15.21 4.60 -18.42
CA LEU A 357 -15.76 4.77 -19.76
C LEU A 357 -17.26 4.48 -19.79
N LEU A 358 -17.72 3.39 -19.17
CA LEU A 358 -19.14 3.03 -19.08
C LEU A 358 -19.92 4.06 -18.24
N TRP A 359 -19.40 4.48 -17.11
CA TRP A 359 -20.04 5.49 -16.26
C TRP A 359 -20.09 6.86 -16.93
N GLY A 360 -19.01 7.28 -17.60
CA GLY A 360 -18.99 8.50 -18.40
C GLY A 360 -20.06 8.48 -19.51
N ARG A 361 -20.24 7.31 -20.11
CA ARG A 361 -21.30 7.07 -21.10
C ARG A 361 -22.71 7.09 -20.49
N ALA A 362 -22.90 6.43 -19.32
CA ALA A 362 -24.16 6.42 -18.58
C ALA A 362 -24.60 7.85 -18.21
N LEU A 363 -23.70 8.62 -17.61
CA LEU A 363 -23.92 10.01 -17.20
C LEU A 363 -24.26 10.91 -18.41
N ALA A 364 -23.54 10.74 -19.52
CA ALA A 364 -23.83 11.47 -20.77
C ALA A 364 -25.24 11.12 -21.32
N ALA A 365 -25.60 9.83 -21.27
CA ALA A 365 -26.92 9.37 -21.71
C ALA A 365 -28.08 9.86 -20.83
N LEU A 366 -27.87 9.86 -19.51
CA LEU A 366 -28.85 10.46 -18.55
C LEU A 366 -29.00 11.95 -18.80
N TRP A 367 -27.88 12.67 -18.95
CA TRP A 367 -27.91 14.11 -19.25
C TRP A 367 -28.65 14.45 -20.54
N GLN A 368 -28.53 13.64 -21.59
CA GLN A 368 -29.25 13.83 -22.85
C GLN A 368 -30.74 13.57 -22.75
N ARG A 369 -31.20 12.77 -21.78
CA ARG A 369 -32.62 12.47 -21.55
C ARG A 369 -33.28 13.46 -20.60
N VAL A 370 -32.65 13.63 -19.42
CA VAL A 370 -33.12 14.51 -18.35
C VAL A 370 -31.89 15.21 -17.77
N ARG A 371 -31.73 16.50 -18.12
CA ARG A 371 -30.55 17.29 -17.72
C ARG A 371 -30.29 17.27 -16.21
N LEU A 372 -31.38 17.45 -15.43
CA LEU A 372 -31.31 17.47 -13.97
C LEU A 372 -30.80 16.13 -13.43
N LEU A 373 -31.30 15.00 -13.92
CA LEU A 373 -30.87 13.67 -13.49
C LEU A 373 -29.41 13.44 -13.83
N GLY A 374 -28.94 13.90 -14.98
CA GLY A 374 -27.52 13.84 -15.36
C GLY A 374 -26.63 14.65 -14.43
N TRP A 375 -27.05 15.84 -14.01
CA TRP A 375 -26.32 16.65 -13.05
C TRP A 375 -26.32 16.03 -11.66
N VAL A 376 -27.46 15.55 -11.16
CA VAL A 376 -27.57 14.88 -9.85
C VAL A 376 -26.71 13.63 -9.80
N ALA A 377 -26.78 12.78 -10.82
CA ALA A 377 -25.94 11.57 -10.88
C ALA A 377 -24.45 11.89 -10.93
N LEU A 378 -24.04 12.90 -11.71
CA LEU A 378 -22.66 13.36 -11.75
C LEU A 378 -22.20 13.90 -10.38
N ALA A 379 -23.01 14.75 -9.76
CA ALA A 379 -22.71 15.31 -8.44
C ALA A 379 -22.57 14.20 -7.37
N ALA A 380 -23.46 13.20 -7.40
CA ALA A 380 -23.40 12.06 -6.48
C ALA A 380 -22.11 11.25 -6.67
N VAL A 381 -21.74 10.90 -7.91
CA VAL A 381 -20.50 10.18 -8.20
C VAL A 381 -19.26 10.98 -7.78
N LEU A 382 -19.24 12.27 -8.09
CA LEU A 382 -18.11 13.13 -7.69
C LEU A 382 -18.02 13.30 -6.17
N ALA A 383 -19.16 13.46 -5.48
CA ALA A 383 -19.19 13.53 -4.01
C ALA A 383 -18.62 12.26 -3.38
N VAL A 384 -19.03 11.07 -3.85
CA VAL A 384 -18.49 9.79 -3.39
C VAL A 384 -16.99 9.71 -3.64
N HIS A 385 -16.52 10.05 -4.86
CA HIS A 385 -15.08 10.01 -5.17
C HIS A 385 -14.28 11.02 -4.35
N LEU A 386 -14.78 12.25 -4.12
CA LEU A 386 -14.09 13.26 -3.32
C LEU A 386 -13.99 12.86 -1.85
N VAL A 387 -15.05 12.29 -1.27
CA VAL A 387 -15.02 11.74 0.10
C VAL A 387 -14.05 10.57 0.16
N ALA A 388 -14.10 9.63 -0.80
CA ALA A 388 -13.18 8.52 -0.86
C ALA A 388 -11.71 8.98 -1.01
N LEU A 389 -11.45 10.00 -1.83
CA LEU A 389 -10.13 10.62 -1.96
C LEU A 389 -9.64 11.23 -0.64
N SER A 390 -10.52 11.91 0.12
CA SER A 390 -10.13 12.49 1.41
C SER A 390 -9.68 11.43 2.43
N HIS A 391 -10.18 10.21 2.31
CA HIS A 391 -9.83 9.10 3.18
C HIS A 391 -8.48 8.43 2.82
N LEU A 392 -7.96 8.57 1.59
CA LEU A 392 -6.76 7.84 1.17
C LEU A 392 -5.55 8.08 2.06
N TRP A 393 -5.42 9.28 2.61
CA TRP A 393 -4.25 9.70 3.40
C TRP A 393 -4.49 9.64 4.92
N LEU A 394 -5.57 9.00 5.37
CA LEU A 394 -5.81 8.79 6.80
C LEU A 394 -4.82 7.77 7.36
N PRO A 395 -4.37 7.93 8.62
CA PRO A 395 -3.42 7.03 9.27
C PRO A 395 -3.85 5.57 9.24
N GLN A 396 -5.13 5.28 9.39
CA GLN A 396 -5.70 3.93 9.36
C GLN A 396 -5.55 3.19 8.00
N ASN A 397 -5.18 3.91 6.94
CA ASN A 397 -4.89 3.32 5.63
C ASN A 397 -3.40 3.00 5.41
N LEU A 398 -2.55 3.29 6.39
CA LEU A 398 -1.17 2.81 6.42
C LEU A 398 -1.18 1.27 6.36
N ARG A 399 -0.34 0.70 5.51
CA ARG A 399 -0.14 -0.76 5.46
C ARG A 399 0.91 -1.19 6.45
N GLU A 400 2.08 -0.53 6.36
CA GLU A 400 3.24 -0.77 7.21
C GLU A 400 3.94 0.57 7.41
N ASP A 401 4.17 0.96 8.66
CA ASP A 401 4.82 2.23 8.97
C ASP A 401 6.28 2.04 9.40
N TRP A 402 7.10 1.63 8.43
CA TRP A 402 8.54 1.42 8.63
C TRP A 402 9.28 2.68 9.06
N ARG A 403 8.82 3.86 8.62
CA ARG A 403 9.42 5.14 9.01
C ARG A 403 9.26 5.39 10.51
N THR A 404 8.06 5.21 11.05
CA THR A 404 7.80 5.36 12.48
C THR A 404 8.53 4.27 13.28
N ALA A 405 8.54 3.02 12.82
CA ALA A 405 9.25 1.93 13.49
C ALA A 405 10.76 2.21 13.58
N ALA A 406 11.39 2.62 12.49
CA ALA A 406 12.81 2.94 12.45
C ALA A 406 13.14 4.16 13.34
N ALA A 407 12.37 5.24 13.23
CA ALA A 407 12.56 6.44 14.03
C ALA A 407 12.40 6.17 15.54
N TYR A 408 11.48 5.29 15.92
CA TYR A 408 11.31 4.89 17.32
C TYR A 408 12.56 4.19 17.87
N VAL A 409 13.10 3.21 17.10
CA VAL A 409 14.35 2.54 17.49
C VAL A 409 15.51 3.53 17.55
N GLU A 410 15.69 4.39 16.54
CA GLU A 410 16.77 5.40 16.50
C GLU A 410 16.75 6.35 17.70
N THR A 411 15.56 6.75 18.11
CA THR A 411 15.40 7.72 19.21
C THR A 411 15.70 7.09 20.58
N HIS A 412 15.40 5.78 20.77
CA HIS A 412 15.43 5.16 22.09
C HIS A 412 16.54 4.10 22.26
N ALA A 413 17.22 3.71 21.18
CA ALA A 413 18.27 2.71 21.25
C ALA A 413 19.56 3.29 21.86
N GLY A 414 20.10 2.61 22.86
CA GLY A 414 21.41 2.90 23.46
C GLY A 414 22.57 2.59 22.50
N ALA A 415 23.74 3.14 22.81
CA ALA A 415 24.93 2.94 21.98
C ALA A 415 25.35 1.47 21.87
N ASN A 416 25.10 0.66 22.91
CA ASN A 416 25.44 -0.76 22.95
C ASN A 416 24.21 -1.67 22.80
N ASP A 417 23.18 -1.20 22.13
CA ASP A 417 22.00 -2.01 21.77
C ASP A 417 22.19 -2.69 20.41
N ALA A 418 21.47 -3.78 20.17
CA ALA A 418 21.38 -4.46 18.89
C ALA A 418 19.96 -4.43 18.36
N VAL A 419 19.82 -4.41 17.03
CA VAL A 419 18.52 -4.52 16.36
C VAL A 419 18.41 -5.89 15.70
N LEU A 420 17.36 -6.64 16.05
CA LEU A 420 17.01 -7.93 15.43
C LEU A 420 15.80 -7.73 14.55
N VAL A 421 15.99 -7.84 13.25
CA VAL A 421 14.88 -7.76 12.28
C VAL A 421 14.38 -9.16 11.95
N HIS A 422 13.11 -9.40 12.13
CA HIS A 422 12.45 -10.68 11.89
C HIS A 422 11.10 -10.45 11.14
N VAL A 423 10.87 -11.01 9.99
CA VAL A 423 11.59 -12.01 9.16
C VAL A 423 12.70 -11.33 8.35
N ASP A 424 13.68 -12.10 7.83
CA ASP A 424 14.85 -11.57 7.11
C ASP A 424 14.49 -10.55 6.00
N TYR A 425 13.56 -10.83 5.13
CA TYR A 425 13.27 -9.98 3.97
C TYR A 425 12.68 -8.60 4.35
N VAL A 426 12.10 -8.45 5.56
CA VAL A 426 11.61 -7.13 6.01
C VAL A 426 12.75 -6.20 6.45
N ARG A 427 14.01 -6.68 6.47
CA ARG A 427 15.18 -5.80 6.62
C ARG A 427 15.23 -4.72 5.53
N ILE A 428 14.77 -5.02 4.32
CA ILE A 428 14.82 -4.10 3.17
C ILE A 428 14.02 -2.82 3.46
N PRO A 429 12.73 -2.87 3.84
CA PRO A 429 12.01 -1.67 4.23
C PRO A 429 12.53 -1.03 5.53
N PHE A 430 12.96 -1.82 6.52
CA PHE A 430 13.51 -1.28 7.76
C PHE A 430 14.79 -0.48 7.51
N GLN A 431 15.79 -1.07 6.84
CA GLN A 431 17.08 -0.42 6.53
C GLN A 431 16.95 0.82 5.62
N ARG A 432 15.85 0.96 4.89
CA ARG A 432 15.58 2.17 4.10
C ARG A 432 15.42 3.40 4.99
N TYR A 433 14.85 3.23 6.17
CA TYR A 433 14.52 4.35 7.08
C TYR A 433 15.42 4.38 8.31
N PHE A 434 16.06 3.27 8.66
CA PHE A 434 16.95 3.16 9.80
C PHE A 434 18.36 3.62 9.43
N GLY A 435 18.84 4.71 10.07
CA GLY A 435 20.20 5.25 9.94
C GLY A 435 20.99 5.24 11.25
N GLY A 436 20.49 4.55 12.30
CA GLY A 436 21.14 4.43 13.59
C GLY A 436 22.46 3.67 13.52
N PRO A 437 23.38 3.89 14.49
CA PRO A 437 24.69 3.23 14.53
C PRO A 437 24.64 1.78 15.04
N GLN A 438 23.49 1.33 15.58
CA GLN A 438 23.35 0.01 16.16
C GLN A 438 23.46 -1.09 15.09
N PRO A 439 24.14 -2.21 15.37
CA PRO A 439 24.22 -3.32 14.45
C PRO A 439 22.85 -3.97 14.24
N VAL A 440 22.54 -4.27 12.98
CA VAL A 440 21.27 -4.88 12.56
C VAL A 440 21.52 -6.35 12.20
N PHE A 441 20.81 -7.25 12.88
CA PHE A 441 20.86 -8.70 12.69
C PHE A 441 19.58 -9.19 12.03
N PHE A 442 19.68 -10.15 11.11
CA PHE A 442 18.53 -10.77 10.41
C PHE A 442 18.84 -12.26 10.09
N PRO A 443 19.08 -13.08 11.13
CA PRO A 443 19.63 -14.43 10.95
C PRO A 443 18.65 -15.46 10.40
N PHE A 444 17.34 -15.16 10.36
CA PHE A 444 16.30 -16.15 10.05
C PHE A 444 15.81 -15.98 8.61
N THR A 445 16.42 -16.69 7.67
CA THR A 445 16.10 -16.67 6.23
C THR A 445 15.10 -17.74 5.82
N GLU A 446 14.83 -18.73 6.68
CA GLU A 446 13.94 -19.84 6.44
C GLU A 446 12.79 -19.88 7.45
N ARG A 447 11.76 -20.65 7.12
CA ARG A 447 10.62 -20.83 8.02
C ARG A 447 11.04 -21.57 9.29
N LEU A 448 10.67 -21.01 10.44
CA LEU A 448 10.93 -21.60 11.75
C LEU A 448 9.80 -22.55 12.13
N ASN A 449 10.16 -23.80 12.42
CA ASN A 449 9.24 -24.85 12.83
C ASN A 449 9.67 -25.52 14.15
N ASP A 450 10.93 -25.32 14.58
CA ASP A 450 11.52 -25.92 15.77
C ASP A 450 12.19 -24.85 16.64
N PRO A 451 11.88 -24.77 17.94
CA PRO A 451 12.58 -23.89 18.89
C PRO A 451 14.11 -24.03 18.88
N ALA A 452 14.63 -25.21 18.59
CA ALA A 452 16.10 -25.44 18.50
C ALA A 452 16.78 -24.63 17.39
N GLN A 453 16.05 -24.20 16.36
CA GLN A 453 16.57 -23.35 15.29
C GLN A 453 16.84 -21.92 15.73
N VAL A 454 16.20 -21.48 16.83
CA VAL A 454 16.19 -20.07 17.26
C VAL A 454 17.40 -19.72 18.12
N GLU A 455 17.79 -20.59 19.04
CA GLU A 455 18.80 -20.30 20.07
C GLU A 455 20.19 -19.99 19.48
N PRO A 456 20.79 -20.80 18.57
CA PRO A 456 22.16 -20.57 18.14
C PRO A 456 22.41 -19.19 17.51
N PRO A 457 21.53 -18.66 16.62
CA PRO A 457 21.71 -17.31 16.09
C PRO A 457 21.54 -16.20 17.14
N LEU A 458 20.66 -16.40 18.14
CA LEU A 458 20.35 -15.38 19.14
C LEU A 458 21.42 -15.26 20.24
N LEU A 459 22.23 -16.31 20.48
CA LEU A 459 23.34 -16.23 21.43
C LEU A 459 24.34 -15.11 21.09
N GLY A 460 24.50 -14.78 19.81
CA GLY A 460 25.32 -13.64 19.36
C GLY A 460 24.81 -12.27 19.82
N LEU A 461 23.59 -12.16 20.31
CA LEU A 461 23.00 -10.91 20.80
C LEU A 461 23.23 -10.68 22.30
N LEU A 462 23.67 -11.69 23.05
CA LEU A 462 23.88 -11.60 24.51
C LEU A 462 24.94 -10.57 24.95
N PRO A 463 25.97 -10.22 24.17
CA PRO A 463 26.94 -9.18 24.55
C PRO A 463 26.35 -7.75 24.61
N PHE A 464 25.23 -7.50 23.95
CA PHE A 464 24.59 -6.18 23.91
C PHE A 464 23.79 -5.90 25.20
N ASP A 465 23.48 -4.64 25.48
CA ASP A 465 22.74 -4.24 26.67
C ASP A 465 21.23 -4.43 26.53
N SER A 466 20.73 -4.32 25.30
CA SER A 466 19.38 -4.72 24.94
C SER A 466 19.25 -5.12 23.46
N VAL A 467 18.18 -5.83 23.16
CA VAL A 467 17.82 -6.27 21.80
C VAL A 467 16.49 -5.65 21.40
N TRP A 468 16.50 -4.90 20.31
CA TRP A 468 15.30 -4.36 19.67
C TRP A 468 14.81 -5.36 18.63
N LEU A 469 13.73 -6.07 18.94
CA LEU A 469 13.03 -6.96 18.00
C LEU A 469 12.08 -6.15 17.16
N VAL A 470 12.35 -6.05 15.85
CA VAL A 470 11.49 -5.43 14.84
C VAL A 470 10.95 -6.52 13.95
N GLN A 471 9.64 -6.75 13.97
CA GLN A 471 9.04 -7.89 13.27
C GLN A 471 7.78 -7.51 12.48
N SER A 472 7.61 -8.17 11.34
CA SER A 472 6.43 -8.12 10.48
C SER A 472 6.34 -9.42 9.68
N HIS A 473 5.17 -9.73 9.10
CA HIS A 473 4.94 -10.90 8.24
C HIS A 473 5.27 -12.27 8.90
N THR A 474 5.22 -12.35 10.22
CA THR A 474 5.61 -13.58 10.96
C THR A 474 4.71 -14.78 10.67
N GLN A 475 3.45 -14.58 10.22
CA GLN A 475 2.45 -15.64 10.04
C GLN A 475 2.92 -16.77 9.13
N GLU A 476 3.76 -16.48 8.13
CA GLU A 476 4.26 -17.48 7.19
C GLU A 476 5.58 -18.13 7.65
N PHE A 477 6.46 -17.35 8.28
CA PHE A 477 7.83 -17.77 8.59
C PHE A 477 8.06 -18.16 10.05
N ASP A 478 7.31 -17.56 10.98
CA ASP A 478 7.35 -17.89 12.42
C ASP A 478 5.92 -17.87 13.01
N PRO A 479 5.03 -18.79 12.57
CA PRO A 479 3.63 -18.82 13.00
C PRO A 479 3.46 -19.10 14.50
N HIS A 480 4.51 -19.59 15.17
CA HIS A 480 4.52 -19.89 16.59
C HIS A 480 5.23 -18.83 17.43
N HIS A 481 5.68 -17.72 16.80
CA HIS A 481 6.41 -16.63 17.45
C HIS A 481 7.60 -17.10 18.27
N LEU A 482 8.38 -18.06 17.72
CA LEU A 482 9.47 -18.71 18.42
C LEU A 482 10.59 -17.75 18.82
N VAL A 483 10.90 -16.77 17.93
CA VAL A 483 11.94 -15.76 18.20
C VAL A 483 11.52 -14.85 19.36
N GLU A 484 10.32 -14.31 19.33
CA GLU A 484 9.81 -13.45 20.41
C GLU A 484 9.70 -14.22 21.73
N ARG A 485 9.19 -15.46 21.67
CA ARG A 485 9.06 -16.32 22.85
C ARG A 485 10.41 -16.61 23.49
N TRP A 486 11.44 -16.93 22.71
CA TRP A 486 12.79 -17.19 23.22
C TRP A 486 13.36 -15.99 23.99
N LEU A 487 13.15 -14.76 23.45
CA LEU A 487 13.54 -13.51 24.12
C LEU A 487 12.73 -13.29 25.39
N ALA A 488 11.41 -13.42 25.33
CA ALA A 488 10.48 -13.15 26.42
C ALA A 488 10.63 -14.11 27.61
N GLU A 489 11.05 -15.37 27.34
CA GLU A 489 11.33 -16.34 28.41
C GLU A 489 12.63 -16.06 29.19
N ARG A 490 13.55 -15.27 28.62
CA ARG A 490 14.91 -15.07 29.15
C ARG A 490 15.16 -13.64 29.62
N PHE A 491 14.52 -12.66 29.04
CA PHE A 491 14.84 -11.26 29.22
C PHE A 491 13.61 -10.41 29.52
N PRO A 492 13.74 -9.40 30.41
CA PRO A 492 12.67 -8.44 30.62
C PRO A 492 12.34 -7.64 29.37
N LEU A 493 11.04 -7.44 29.14
CA LEU A 493 10.51 -6.52 28.14
C LEU A 493 10.50 -5.10 28.70
N ALA A 494 11.27 -4.21 28.08
CA ALA A 494 11.39 -2.81 28.49
C ALA A 494 10.26 -1.95 27.91
N THR A 495 10.10 -2.02 26.58
CA THR A 495 9.08 -1.26 25.85
C THR A 495 8.60 -2.04 24.63
N GLU A 496 7.43 -1.65 24.14
CA GLU A 496 6.84 -2.19 22.91
C GLU A 496 6.04 -1.11 22.20
N GLN A 497 6.08 -1.13 20.86
CA GLN A 497 5.32 -0.24 20.00
C GLN A 497 4.75 -1.02 18.81
N TYR A 498 3.59 -0.59 18.32
CA TYR A 498 2.87 -1.24 17.24
C TYR A 498 2.54 -0.27 16.10
N PRO A 499 3.56 0.29 15.40
CA PRO A 499 3.32 0.99 14.16
C PRO A 499 2.54 0.11 13.20
N ALA A 500 1.72 0.70 12.33
CA ALA A 500 0.86 -0.07 11.44
C ALA A 500 1.62 -1.23 10.76
N GLY A 501 1.15 -2.46 10.93
CA GLY A 501 1.73 -3.67 10.34
C GLY A 501 3.08 -4.13 10.90
N ILE A 502 3.59 -3.50 11.95
CA ILE A 502 4.92 -3.78 12.52
C ILE A 502 4.82 -3.89 14.04
N THR A 503 5.61 -4.79 14.60
CA THR A 503 5.82 -4.89 16.06
C THR A 503 7.27 -4.53 16.37
N VAL A 504 7.46 -3.63 17.33
CA VAL A 504 8.77 -3.24 17.86
C VAL A 504 8.78 -3.53 19.34
N LYS A 505 9.72 -4.34 19.81
CA LYS A 505 9.88 -4.71 21.23
C LYS A 505 11.34 -4.61 21.65
N ARG A 506 11.59 -4.10 22.85
CA ARG A 506 12.94 -4.01 23.43
C ARG A 506 13.08 -4.97 24.59
N PHE A 507 14.03 -5.88 24.54
CA PHE A 507 14.36 -6.82 25.60
C PHE A 507 15.71 -6.45 26.23
N LEU A 508 15.76 -6.37 27.57
CA LEU A 508 16.98 -6.05 28.31
C LEU A 508 17.81 -7.31 28.52
N THR A 509 18.91 -7.46 27.80
CA THR A 509 19.88 -8.55 27.99
C THR A 509 20.77 -8.30 29.23
N ARG A 510 21.01 -7.02 29.55
CA ARG A 510 21.67 -6.56 30.76
C ARG A 510 20.75 -5.72 31.62
N TYR A 511 20.12 -6.34 32.59
CA TYR A 511 19.26 -5.65 33.58
C TYR A 511 19.84 -5.72 35.01
N ARG A 512 20.93 -6.45 35.23
CA ARG A 512 21.72 -6.48 36.47
C ARG A 512 23.04 -5.78 36.22
N LEU A 513 23.28 -4.68 36.92
CA LEU A 513 24.41 -3.79 36.69
C LEU A 513 25.31 -3.69 37.91
N PRO A 514 26.65 -3.59 37.73
CA PRO A 514 27.57 -3.40 38.84
C PRO A 514 27.52 -1.97 39.40
N GLU A 515 27.15 -0.98 38.59
CA GLU A 515 27.10 0.44 38.95
C GLU A 515 26.01 1.18 38.16
N LEU A 516 25.63 2.36 38.67
CA LEU A 516 24.64 3.22 38.02
C LEU A 516 25.26 3.82 36.75
N PRO A 517 24.56 3.77 35.59
CA PRO A 517 25.02 4.40 34.38
C PRO A 517 25.29 5.91 34.55
N PRO A 518 26.36 6.46 33.96
CA PRO A 518 26.78 7.84 34.18
C PRO A 518 25.80 8.89 33.65
N ASP A 519 24.93 8.51 32.72
CA ASP A 519 23.88 9.36 32.13
C ASP A 519 22.62 9.45 32.98
N VAL A 520 22.52 8.66 34.06
CA VAL A 520 21.34 8.60 34.94
C VAL A 520 21.50 9.51 36.14
N PRO A 521 20.59 10.45 36.40
CA PRO A 521 20.61 11.27 37.62
C PRO A 521 20.57 10.40 38.88
N ARG A 522 21.52 10.62 39.77
CA ARG A 522 21.58 9.92 41.05
C ARG A 522 20.54 10.49 42.02
N LEU A 523 19.76 9.63 42.69
CA LEU A 523 18.71 10.02 43.62
C LEU A 523 18.95 9.48 45.04
N ASP A 524 19.37 8.21 45.14
CA ASP A 524 19.60 7.47 46.40
C ASP A 524 18.43 7.58 47.39
N ALA A 525 17.19 7.48 46.91
CA ALA A 525 15.97 7.65 47.71
C ALA A 525 15.41 6.31 48.20
N ALA A 526 15.18 6.20 49.51
CA ALA A 526 14.60 5.00 50.11
C ALA A 526 13.13 4.85 49.69
N CYS A 527 12.81 3.76 49.03
CA CYS A 527 11.48 3.47 48.51
C CYS A 527 10.80 2.26 49.15
N GLY A 528 11.53 1.46 49.94
CA GLY A 528 10.98 0.28 50.61
C GLY A 528 11.98 -0.35 51.56
N PRO A 529 11.62 -1.47 52.22
CA PRO A 529 12.51 -2.18 53.12
C PRO A 529 13.77 -2.65 52.41
N HIS A 530 14.91 -2.03 52.72
CA HIS A 530 16.23 -2.27 52.15
C HIS A 530 16.34 -1.93 50.66
N ILE A 531 15.32 -1.31 50.04
CA ILE A 531 15.34 -0.97 48.59
C ILE A 531 15.40 0.55 48.42
N THR A 532 16.39 0.98 47.66
CA THR A 532 16.65 2.38 47.33
C THR A 532 16.49 2.55 45.81
N LEU A 533 15.83 3.61 45.35
CA LEU A 533 15.90 4.06 43.97
C LEU A 533 17.22 4.84 43.83
N ALA A 534 18.24 4.17 43.27
CA ALA A 534 19.57 4.73 43.07
C ALA A 534 19.58 5.87 42.05
N GLY A 535 18.73 5.75 41.04
CA GLY A 535 18.53 6.77 40.03
C GLY A 535 17.32 6.47 39.17
N CYS A 536 16.81 7.48 38.48
CA CYS A 536 15.83 7.29 37.42
C CYS A 536 15.93 8.38 36.36
N ALA A 537 15.42 8.08 35.15
CA ALA A 537 15.37 9.01 34.01
C ALA A 537 14.05 8.86 33.27
N VAL A 538 13.56 9.98 32.76
CA VAL A 538 12.40 10.06 31.86
C VAL A 538 12.96 10.38 30.48
N ASP A 539 12.76 9.49 29.50
CA ASP A 539 13.38 9.63 28.17
C ASP A 539 12.63 10.63 27.29
N ASP A 540 11.33 10.82 27.52
CA ASP A 540 10.48 11.70 26.72
C ASP A 540 10.23 13.02 27.45
N GLU A 541 10.94 14.07 27.08
CA GLU A 541 10.68 15.41 27.64
C GLU A 541 9.36 16.02 27.16
N ARG A 542 8.91 15.62 25.94
CA ARG A 542 7.70 16.13 25.30
C ARG A 542 6.99 14.99 24.56
N THR A 543 5.70 14.83 24.80
CA THR A 543 4.89 13.80 24.16
C THR A 543 3.47 14.30 23.87
N PRO A 544 2.80 13.90 22.78
CA PRO A 544 1.37 14.10 22.62
C PRO A 544 0.60 13.15 23.55
N ALA A 545 -0.67 13.43 23.85
CA ALA A 545 -1.51 12.50 24.59
C ALA A 545 -1.93 11.29 23.74
N THR A 546 -1.95 11.45 22.40
CA THR A 546 -2.37 10.40 21.45
C THR A 546 -1.42 10.33 20.27
N ASP A 547 -1.19 9.12 19.75
CA ASP A 547 -0.54 8.89 18.47
C ASP A 547 -1.38 7.93 17.61
N GLU A 548 -2.07 8.47 16.62
CA GLU A 548 -2.94 7.71 15.72
C GLU A 548 -2.17 6.79 14.75
N ARG A 549 -0.85 6.90 14.65
CA ARG A 549 0.00 6.06 13.81
C ARG A 549 0.34 4.72 14.46
N SER A 550 0.18 4.64 15.77
CA SER A 550 0.43 3.42 16.55
C SER A 550 -0.89 2.80 17.03
N HIS A 551 -0.85 1.53 17.39
CA HIS A 551 -2.00 0.86 17.98
C HIS A 551 -1.60 0.17 19.29
N PRO A 552 -2.27 0.47 20.42
CA PRO A 552 -3.36 1.43 20.61
C PRO A 552 -2.92 2.89 20.39
N PRO A 553 -3.84 3.80 20.06
CA PRO A 553 -3.52 5.19 19.70
C PRO A 553 -3.25 6.09 20.91
N SER A 554 -2.77 5.57 22.03
CA SER A 554 -2.32 6.33 23.20
C SER A 554 -0.80 6.49 23.14
N ALA A 555 -0.30 7.66 23.51
CA ALA A 555 1.12 7.86 23.65
C ALA A 555 1.63 7.33 25.00
N TRP A 556 2.90 7.03 25.06
CA TRP A 556 3.58 6.50 26.25
C TRP A 556 4.75 7.40 26.62
N VAL A 557 5.07 7.42 27.90
CA VAL A 557 6.28 8.02 28.44
C VAL A 557 7.19 6.91 28.94
N HIS A 558 8.38 6.80 28.38
CA HIS A 558 9.34 5.77 28.78
C HIS A 558 10.13 6.22 30.00
N VAL A 559 10.21 5.37 31.04
CA VAL A 559 10.86 5.65 32.30
C VAL A 559 11.86 4.54 32.67
N ARG A 560 13.10 4.92 32.88
CA ARG A 560 14.18 4.03 33.34
C ARG A 560 14.39 4.16 34.83
N LEU A 561 14.26 3.06 35.59
CA LEU A 561 14.42 2.96 37.03
C LEU A 561 15.62 2.08 37.38
N TYR A 562 16.42 2.52 38.33
CA TYR A 562 17.60 1.78 38.77
C TYR A 562 17.50 1.56 40.27
N TRP A 563 17.16 0.32 40.64
CA TRP A 563 16.95 -0.09 42.02
C TRP A 563 18.23 -0.66 42.62
N ARG A 564 18.53 -0.33 43.88
CA ARG A 564 19.63 -0.90 44.64
C ARG A 564 19.11 -1.44 45.95
N THR A 565 19.70 -2.55 46.41
CA THR A 565 19.42 -3.06 47.76
C THR A 565 20.67 -3.07 48.61
N GLU A 566 20.50 -2.74 49.92
CA GLU A 566 21.56 -2.77 50.93
C GLU A 566 21.58 -4.09 51.70
N ALA A 567 20.42 -4.73 51.81
CA ALA A 567 20.24 -6.04 52.38
C ALA A 567 19.14 -6.77 51.60
N LYS A 568 19.07 -8.09 51.75
CA LYS A 568 18.06 -8.90 51.08
C LYS A 568 16.65 -8.43 51.40
N PRO A 569 15.82 -8.03 50.44
CA PRO A 569 14.45 -7.63 50.69
C PRO A 569 13.61 -8.76 51.29
N PRO A 570 12.71 -8.46 52.24
CA PRO A 570 11.92 -9.48 52.96
C PRO A 570 10.79 -10.09 52.14
N ALA A 571 10.40 -9.43 51.05
CA ALA A 571 9.29 -9.87 50.16
C ALA A 571 9.49 -9.39 48.74
N ASP A 572 8.65 -9.85 47.82
CA ASP A 572 8.58 -9.35 46.47
C ASP A 572 7.73 -8.09 46.38
N TYR A 573 8.29 -7.07 45.74
CA TYR A 573 7.65 -5.78 45.53
C TYR A 573 7.46 -5.51 44.03
N THR A 574 6.48 -4.66 43.73
CA THR A 574 6.17 -4.22 42.37
C THR A 574 6.39 -2.71 42.26
N ALA A 575 7.04 -2.23 41.21
CA ALA A 575 7.18 -0.79 41.03
C ALA A 575 5.84 -0.13 40.72
N THR A 576 5.61 1.05 41.27
CA THR A 576 4.50 1.94 40.87
C THR A 576 5.10 3.13 40.14
N VAL A 577 4.58 3.46 38.96
CA VAL A 577 5.00 4.66 38.22
C VAL A 577 3.75 5.34 37.68
N ARG A 578 3.61 6.62 37.99
CA ARG A 578 2.43 7.41 37.63
C ARG A 578 2.83 8.77 37.09
N MET A 579 2.02 9.30 36.21
CA MET A 579 2.10 10.68 35.74
C MET A 579 1.04 11.52 36.46
N VAL A 580 1.45 12.55 37.17
CA VAL A 580 0.57 13.39 37.99
C VAL A 580 0.72 14.87 37.64
N ASP A 581 -0.38 15.63 37.76
CA ASP A 581 -0.37 17.08 37.62
C ASP A 581 0.11 17.80 38.88
N GLY A 582 0.10 19.14 38.88
CA GLY A 582 0.48 19.98 40.01
C GLY A 582 -0.42 19.82 41.22
N LEU A 583 -1.62 19.24 41.08
CA LEU A 583 -2.58 18.99 42.17
C LEU A 583 -2.51 17.54 42.68
N GLY A 584 -1.68 16.69 42.07
CA GLY A 584 -1.54 15.27 42.39
C GLY A 584 -2.58 14.36 41.71
N GLN A 585 -3.35 14.87 40.76
CA GLN A 585 -4.27 14.05 39.98
C GLN A 585 -3.49 13.17 39.02
N VAL A 586 -3.84 11.88 38.94
CA VAL A 586 -3.20 10.90 38.07
C VAL A 586 -3.78 11.00 36.65
N TRP A 587 -2.90 11.18 35.66
CA TRP A 587 -3.22 11.27 34.22
C TRP A 587 -2.63 10.15 33.37
N GLY A 588 -1.74 9.35 33.96
CA GLY A 588 -1.15 8.18 33.33
C GLY A 588 -0.60 7.22 34.37
N GLU A 589 -0.65 5.93 34.06
CA GLU A 589 -0.09 4.88 34.90
C GLU A 589 0.76 3.93 34.05
N ARG A 590 1.71 3.26 34.69
CA ARG A 590 2.56 2.31 34.02
C ARG A 590 1.77 1.16 33.42
N LEU A 591 2.21 0.68 32.26
CA LEU A 591 1.75 -0.57 31.69
C LEU A 591 2.36 -1.74 32.46
N TYR A 592 1.50 -2.66 32.93
CA TYR A 592 1.94 -3.90 33.54
C TYR A 592 2.18 -4.97 32.50
N ARG A 593 3.38 -5.56 32.49
CA ARG A 593 3.78 -6.64 31.56
C ARG A 593 4.14 -7.89 32.34
N GLU A 594 3.84 -9.06 31.78
CA GLU A 594 4.23 -10.34 32.39
C GLU A 594 5.75 -10.51 32.42
N GLN A 595 6.45 -9.98 31.43
CA GLN A 595 7.91 -10.06 31.28
C GLN A 595 8.64 -8.84 31.84
N GLU A 596 8.04 -8.07 32.75
CA GLU A 596 8.74 -6.94 33.37
C GLU A 596 9.88 -7.37 34.29
N THR A 597 10.87 -6.49 34.51
CA THR A 597 12.11 -6.83 35.24
C THR A 597 11.85 -7.41 36.61
N LEU A 598 10.96 -6.78 37.41
CA LEU A 598 10.71 -7.25 38.79
C LEU A 598 9.90 -8.55 38.88
N ARG A 599 9.33 -9.03 37.79
CA ARG A 599 8.75 -10.38 37.67
C ARG A 599 9.75 -11.41 37.20
N VAL A 600 10.61 -11.07 36.20
CA VAL A 600 11.71 -11.92 35.74
C VAL A 600 12.76 -12.12 36.82
N TRP A 601 13.10 -11.05 37.55
CA TRP A 601 14.06 -11.01 38.66
C TRP A 601 13.40 -10.40 39.92
N PRO A 602 12.63 -11.18 40.71
CA PRO A 602 11.91 -10.69 41.91
C PRO A 602 12.84 -10.12 42.96
N THR A 603 12.38 -9.13 43.70
CA THR A 603 13.20 -8.41 44.68
C THR A 603 13.74 -9.32 45.77
N SER A 604 13.05 -10.41 46.15
CA SER A 604 13.53 -11.43 47.08
C SER A 604 14.79 -12.20 46.64
N ARG A 605 15.17 -12.09 45.35
CA ARG A 605 16.38 -12.70 44.77
C ARG A 605 17.57 -11.74 44.72
N TRP A 606 17.39 -10.47 45.05
CA TRP A 606 18.43 -9.46 44.92
C TRP A 606 19.55 -9.65 45.91
N GLU A 607 20.78 -9.36 45.49
CA GLU A 607 21.98 -9.41 46.30
C GLU A 607 22.37 -7.99 46.72
N PRO A 608 22.94 -7.81 47.97
CA PRO A 608 23.36 -6.50 48.44
C PRO A 608 24.40 -5.85 47.47
N GLY A 609 24.17 -4.58 47.15
CA GLY A 609 25.03 -3.81 46.25
C GLY A 609 24.71 -3.97 44.77
N GLU A 610 23.85 -4.92 44.37
CA GLU A 610 23.38 -5.07 43.02
C GLU A 610 22.48 -3.89 42.59
N ILE A 611 22.67 -3.39 41.37
CA ILE A 611 21.75 -2.43 40.75
C ILE A 611 20.91 -3.18 39.71
N VAL A 612 19.59 -3.11 39.87
CA VAL A 612 18.63 -3.73 38.95
C VAL A 612 17.97 -2.64 38.10
N ARG A 613 18.18 -2.70 36.79
CA ARG A 613 17.55 -1.84 35.79
C ARG A 613 16.16 -2.35 35.47
N GLN A 614 15.16 -1.49 35.65
CA GLN A 614 13.80 -1.71 35.20
C GLN A 614 13.38 -0.57 34.30
N GLU A 615 12.73 -0.90 33.20
CA GLU A 615 12.15 0.08 32.30
C GLU A 615 10.65 -0.15 32.21
N VAL A 616 9.89 0.93 32.20
CA VAL A 616 8.43 0.89 32.14
C VAL A 616 7.90 1.99 31.25
N ASP A 617 6.80 1.73 30.58
CA ASP A 617 6.06 2.74 29.83
C ASP A 617 4.85 3.20 30.67
N VAL A 618 4.70 4.49 30.79
CA VAL A 618 3.54 5.14 31.42
C VAL A 618 2.56 5.49 30.32
N ASN A 619 1.43 4.81 30.29
CA ASN A 619 0.39 5.03 29.30
C ASN A 619 -0.40 6.30 29.63
N LEU A 620 -0.51 7.23 28.67
CA LEU A 620 -1.25 8.46 28.82
C LEU A 620 -2.74 8.24 28.52
N ASN A 621 -3.59 8.88 29.32
CA ASN A 621 -4.99 8.98 28.96
C ASN A 621 -5.13 9.88 27.71
N PRO A 622 -5.81 9.44 26.63
CA PRO A 622 -5.97 10.23 25.41
C PRO A 622 -6.59 11.62 25.60
N ILE A 623 -7.29 11.84 26.71
CA ILE A 623 -7.88 13.14 27.05
C ILE A 623 -6.99 14.01 27.96
N THR A 624 -5.74 13.60 28.22
CA THR A 624 -4.78 14.38 29.02
C THR A 624 -4.62 15.78 28.47
N PRO A 625 -4.90 16.84 29.24
CA PRO A 625 -4.72 18.21 28.76
C PRO A 625 -3.24 18.53 28.48
N PRO A 626 -2.95 19.40 27.51
CA PRO A 626 -1.60 19.95 27.38
C PRO A 626 -1.15 20.66 28.65
N GLY A 627 0.07 20.34 29.13
CA GLY A 627 0.60 20.88 30.37
C GLY A 627 1.87 20.16 30.83
N GLU A 628 2.42 20.60 31.95
CA GLU A 628 3.57 19.97 32.61
C GLU A 628 3.09 18.97 33.64
N TYR A 629 3.65 17.77 33.63
CA TYR A 629 3.32 16.68 34.52
C TYR A 629 4.57 16.11 35.15
N ARG A 630 4.46 15.56 36.35
CA ARG A 630 5.56 14.89 37.05
C ARG A 630 5.41 13.39 36.96
N ILE A 631 6.52 12.71 36.76
CA ILE A 631 6.60 11.24 36.86
C ILE A 631 7.02 10.88 38.29
N VAL A 632 6.19 10.09 38.94
CA VAL A 632 6.40 9.68 40.34
C VAL A 632 6.56 8.16 40.36
N ALA A 633 7.62 7.67 41.00
CA ALA A 633 7.94 6.25 41.14
C ALA A 633 7.96 5.82 42.60
N GLY A 634 7.56 4.59 42.89
CA GLY A 634 7.56 3.98 44.21
C GLY A 634 7.44 2.46 44.12
N LEU A 635 7.20 1.82 45.24
CA LEU A 635 6.99 0.37 45.35
C LEU A 635 5.62 0.06 45.98
N ALA A 636 5.06 -1.07 45.64
CA ALA A 636 3.88 -1.65 46.24
C ALA A 636 4.15 -3.11 46.64
N ASP A 637 3.45 -3.58 47.68
CA ASP A 637 3.46 -4.99 48.08
C ASP A 637 2.56 -5.87 47.17
N ALA A 638 2.46 -7.14 47.47
CA ALA A 638 1.64 -8.11 46.76
C ALA A 638 0.12 -7.80 46.80
N ALA A 639 -0.33 -6.99 47.78
CA ALA A 639 -1.72 -6.52 47.89
C ALA A 639 -1.95 -5.18 47.16
N GLY A 640 -0.91 -4.64 46.50
CA GLY A 640 -0.97 -3.35 45.79
C GLY A 640 -0.90 -2.14 46.74
N GLN A 641 -0.55 -2.33 48.02
CA GLN A 641 -0.42 -1.22 48.96
C GLN A 641 0.95 -0.56 48.82
N PRO A 642 1.01 0.78 48.81
CA PRO A 642 2.27 1.52 48.73
C PRO A 642 3.21 1.14 49.88
N VAL A 643 4.49 0.94 49.57
CA VAL A 643 5.54 0.62 50.54
C VAL A 643 6.62 1.70 50.47
N GLY A 644 6.86 2.38 51.64
CA GLY A 644 7.85 3.46 51.68
C GLY A 644 7.41 4.76 51.02
N SER A 645 8.38 5.53 50.53
CA SER A 645 8.15 6.85 49.94
C SER A 645 8.11 6.82 48.43
N GLU A 646 7.26 7.62 47.81
CA GLU A 646 7.28 7.89 46.38
C GLU A 646 8.30 9.00 46.07
N VAL A 647 8.93 8.91 44.88
CA VAL A 647 10.02 9.79 44.43
C VAL A 647 9.66 10.40 43.08
N ILE A 648 9.95 11.67 42.88
CA ILE A 648 9.80 12.33 41.58
C ILE A 648 11.02 11.97 40.71
N CYS A 649 10.77 11.30 39.62
CA CYS A 649 11.78 10.91 38.62
C CYS A 649 12.10 12.02 37.60
N GLY A 650 11.14 12.86 37.31
CA GLY A 650 11.29 13.91 36.29
C GLY A 650 9.96 14.53 35.93
N ALA A 651 9.97 15.36 34.93
CA ALA A 651 8.79 16.00 34.36
C ALA A 651 8.66 15.72 32.87
N VAL A 652 7.42 15.73 32.37
CA VAL A 652 7.09 15.59 30.95
C VAL A 652 6.10 16.68 30.55
N GLN A 653 6.34 17.26 29.36
CA GLN A 653 5.44 18.24 28.76
C GLN A 653 4.47 17.52 27.80
N VAL A 654 3.20 17.43 28.15
CA VAL A 654 2.16 16.96 27.21
C VAL A 654 1.83 18.10 26.25
N VAL A 655 1.90 17.83 24.95
CA VAL A 655 1.60 18.78 23.87
C VAL A 655 0.32 18.36 23.12
N LYS A 656 -0.21 19.28 22.29
CA LYS A 656 -1.38 18.97 21.45
C LYS A 656 -1.05 18.02 20.33
#